data_881c80c35002ff08786f664fae401e61
#
_entry.id   881c80c35002ff08786f664fae401e61
#
_cell.length_a   1.000
_cell.length_b   1.000
_cell.length_c   1.000
_cell.angle_alpha   90.00
_cell.angle_beta   90.00
_cell.angle_gamma   90.00
#
_symmetry.space_group_name_H-M   'P 1'
#
loop_
_entity.id
_entity.type
_entity.pdbx_description
1 polymer ?
#
loop_
_entity_poly.entity_id
_entity_poly.type
_entity_poly.pdbx_seq_one_letter_code
_entity_poly.pdbx_strand_id
1 'polypeptide(L)'
;LIGQTLSHYKILSKIGEGGMGVVYEALDTRLGRHVAIKVLPPRMAESKDRRRRFEREAKAIAALRHPNVVTIHSVEEADGHHFLTMELIDGRPLSEMIPTDGLPLPNFFEIAIQIAEALGTAHVAGITHRDLKPANVMVEPDGRVKVLDFGLARLLEPDAAEMEDAPTAVKEGSDTEEGMVLGTVPYLSPEQAEGKPVDPRSDIFSLGIMLYEMATGERPFQGDTALSLLSSILKDTPPTVTDVRRHLPRQLARIVEHCLAKDPRRRFQSALDVANQLEMLRTEVTTGSGRERIVAPRRMNSMKRIALPAAAVVLAVIAFTLGPGLFDRSGTTESMAETPSLAIFAFENLKAPDDPERIGQILQELLITDLSGLDAVNVYSGQRLRDLQKQVDASGERGNEAYGEIARRAGANTMLTGTLSQLGAKWILTCQVSDVAQGTIVQSNRIDGTDIYGMVDRLSLEIQEEYRLAGGSGVSAKIPVREKTSGSLEAYRHYLTGVDHLNALAYVDAIEEFEKAIDIDPAFGKAYYKLAIAKWWQSSVGGAEIESIRIFLENELYASEKERRMAETMDELMRREFVQALPLAEALTRDYPDEKEAWYALGEAQYHYPGQSRRFESLASFEKAMALDPDFQLPWGHVRSVMLRRGDEEGLRDKIEELLAGNPGNPFWHRERARTTVRVGTAEDTRRAVEEALRFNTKPADRRELYKNVAVSADDMGYEGEAIVYFRKALEADRDHLDETIVQDLARLLRKDARYDEAEQVLDTYLSGQEFEQAREGMRVWILNDQHEFSRCLRIATTMARKYPDNILWLFTWAEQAIDAGDDAALADMLAETESRGLSPASRRRVYEQ
;
A
#
# COMPACT_ATOMS: atom_id res chain seq x y z
N LEU A 1 -35.08 -39.45 3.96
CA LEU A 1 -33.98 -39.76 3.02
C LEU A 1 -32.91 -40.69 3.68
N ILE A 2 -32.86 -40.80 5.02
CA ILE A 2 -31.87 -41.65 5.71
C ILE A 2 -32.00 -43.09 5.22
N GLY A 3 -30.90 -43.74 4.88
CA GLY A 3 -30.80 -45.09 4.32
C GLY A 3 -31.06 -45.19 2.80
N GLN A 4 -31.51 -44.13 2.17
CA GLN A 4 -31.70 -44.06 0.69
C GLN A 4 -30.39 -43.64 -0.01
N THR A 5 -30.37 -43.85 -1.32
CA THR A 5 -29.22 -43.43 -2.15
C THR A 5 -29.72 -42.37 -3.17
N LEU A 6 -29.16 -41.13 -3.11
CA LEU A 6 -29.40 -40.10 -4.08
C LEU A 6 -28.23 -40.08 -5.08
N SER A 7 -28.48 -40.35 -6.34
CA SER A 7 -27.43 -40.57 -7.36
C SER A 7 -26.46 -41.67 -6.90
N HIS A 8 -25.26 -41.37 -6.51
CA HIS A 8 -24.27 -42.32 -5.98
C HIS A 8 -23.89 -42.04 -4.51
N TYR A 9 -24.66 -41.20 -3.81
CA TYR A 9 -24.46 -40.85 -2.42
C TYR A 9 -25.44 -41.61 -1.53
N LYS A 10 -24.92 -42.47 -0.65
CA LYS A 10 -25.74 -43.19 0.33
C LYS A 10 -25.90 -42.32 1.58
N ILE A 11 -27.13 -41.91 1.87
CA ILE A 11 -27.46 -41.05 3.03
C ILE A 11 -27.32 -41.87 4.32
N LEU A 12 -26.49 -41.41 5.24
CA LEU A 12 -26.15 -42.10 6.48
C LEU A 12 -26.93 -41.52 7.67
N SER A 13 -26.82 -40.21 7.89
CA SER A 13 -27.42 -39.54 9.04
C SER A 13 -27.85 -38.10 8.66
N LYS A 14 -28.75 -37.51 9.46
CA LYS A 14 -29.10 -36.09 9.38
C LYS A 14 -28.21 -35.33 10.34
N ILE A 15 -27.48 -34.30 9.83
CA ILE A 15 -26.58 -33.48 10.61
C ILE A 15 -27.09 -32.05 10.87
N GLY A 16 -28.08 -31.59 10.09
CA GLY A 16 -28.68 -30.28 10.33
C GLY A 16 -29.97 -30.06 9.54
N GLU A 17 -30.80 -29.11 10.02
CA GLU A 17 -32.00 -28.66 9.34
C GLU A 17 -32.19 -27.16 9.59
N GLY A 18 -32.55 -26.44 8.55
CA GLY A 18 -32.81 -25.00 8.63
C GLY A 18 -33.69 -24.50 7.48
N GLY A 19 -33.97 -23.21 7.46
CA GLY A 19 -34.84 -22.59 6.43
C GLY A 19 -34.38 -22.80 4.99
N MET A 20 -33.10 -23.12 4.78
CA MET A 20 -32.48 -23.36 3.47
C MET A 20 -32.34 -24.83 3.10
N GLY A 21 -32.94 -25.75 3.85
CA GLY A 21 -32.90 -27.18 3.55
C GLY A 21 -32.38 -28.05 4.69
N VAL A 22 -32.21 -29.33 4.39
CA VAL A 22 -31.75 -30.35 5.33
C VAL A 22 -30.36 -30.81 4.91
N VAL A 23 -29.44 -30.85 5.86
CA VAL A 23 -28.09 -31.33 5.63
C VAL A 23 -27.92 -32.75 6.18
N TYR A 24 -27.41 -33.65 5.34
CA TYR A 24 -27.16 -35.04 5.68
C TYR A 24 -25.68 -35.35 5.52
N GLU A 25 -25.20 -36.27 6.36
CA GLU A 25 -23.97 -36.99 6.10
C GLU A 25 -24.26 -38.13 5.10
N ALA A 26 -23.41 -38.26 4.09
CA ALA A 26 -23.53 -39.30 3.09
C ALA A 26 -22.18 -39.93 2.73
N LEU A 27 -22.20 -41.14 2.25
CA LEU A 27 -21.04 -41.82 1.67
C LEU A 27 -21.10 -41.69 0.15
N ASP A 28 -20.11 -41.01 -0.44
CA ASP A 28 -19.85 -41.10 -1.88
C ASP A 28 -19.35 -42.50 -2.22
N THR A 29 -20.19 -43.30 -2.83
CA THR A 29 -19.89 -44.72 -3.11
C THR A 29 -18.91 -44.93 -4.26
N ARG A 30 -18.66 -43.89 -5.08
CA ARG A 30 -17.68 -43.90 -6.16
C ARG A 30 -16.28 -43.61 -5.67
N LEU A 31 -16.14 -42.67 -4.74
CA LEU A 31 -14.85 -42.22 -4.23
C LEU A 31 -14.51 -42.79 -2.84
N GLY A 32 -15.49 -43.46 -2.17
CA GLY A 32 -15.30 -44.10 -0.85
C GLY A 32 -15.05 -43.08 0.27
N ARG A 33 -15.60 -41.85 0.17
CA ARG A 33 -15.40 -40.79 1.15
C ARG A 33 -16.72 -40.29 1.72
N HIS A 34 -16.68 -39.78 2.94
CA HIS A 34 -17.81 -39.11 3.57
C HIS A 34 -17.91 -37.66 3.04
N VAL A 35 -19.15 -37.22 2.79
CA VAL A 35 -19.48 -35.87 2.29
C VAL A 35 -20.70 -35.34 3.03
N ALA A 36 -20.86 -34.03 3.11
CA ALA A 36 -22.10 -33.41 3.51
C ALA A 36 -22.99 -33.13 2.27
N ILE A 37 -24.26 -33.47 2.36
CA ILE A 37 -25.25 -33.21 1.31
C ILE A 37 -26.32 -32.27 1.84
N LYS A 38 -26.47 -31.10 1.24
CA LYS A 38 -27.54 -30.14 1.54
C LYS A 38 -28.64 -30.26 0.50
N VAL A 39 -29.80 -30.82 0.92
CA VAL A 39 -30.99 -31.00 0.07
C VAL A 39 -31.85 -29.75 0.19
N LEU A 40 -32.16 -29.16 -0.97
CA LEU A 40 -32.95 -27.92 -1.06
C LEU A 40 -34.44 -28.16 -0.84
N PRO A 41 -35.16 -27.18 -0.26
CA PRO A 41 -36.61 -27.25 -0.12
C PRO A 41 -37.32 -27.36 -1.48
N PRO A 42 -38.45 -28.10 -1.58
CA PRO A 42 -39.22 -28.25 -2.84
C PRO A 42 -39.61 -26.93 -3.49
N ARG A 43 -39.95 -25.91 -2.70
CA ARG A 43 -40.29 -24.54 -3.16
C ARG A 43 -39.19 -23.87 -4.00
N MET A 44 -37.93 -24.27 -3.85
CA MET A 44 -36.82 -23.76 -4.66
C MET A 44 -36.72 -24.49 -6.02
N ALA A 45 -37.24 -25.72 -6.11
CA ALA A 45 -37.23 -26.52 -7.32
C ALA A 45 -38.30 -26.10 -8.37
N GLU A 46 -39.34 -25.37 -7.95
CA GLU A 46 -40.50 -25.06 -8.78
C GLU A 46 -40.22 -23.96 -9.86
N SER A 47 -39.28 -23.04 -9.66
CA SER A 47 -38.96 -21.97 -10.62
C SER A 47 -37.66 -22.27 -11.38
N LYS A 48 -37.71 -22.27 -12.73
CA LYS A 48 -36.55 -22.44 -13.61
C LYS A 48 -35.48 -21.33 -13.39
N ASP A 49 -35.93 -20.11 -13.10
CA ASP A 49 -35.02 -18.97 -12.91
C ASP A 49 -34.32 -19.03 -11.56
N ARG A 50 -35.01 -19.46 -10.48
CA ARG A 50 -34.41 -19.70 -9.18
C ARG A 50 -33.35 -20.81 -9.24
N ARG A 51 -33.61 -21.87 -10.00
CA ARG A 51 -32.62 -22.96 -10.21
C ARG A 51 -31.36 -22.45 -10.94
N ARG A 52 -31.54 -21.71 -12.04
CA ARG A 52 -30.39 -21.14 -12.77
C ARG A 52 -29.53 -20.19 -11.92
N ARG A 53 -30.18 -19.39 -11.08
CA ARG A 53 -29.46 -18.52 -10.14
C ARG A 53 -28.71 -19.36 -9.12
N PHE A 54 -29.33 -20.36 -8.51
CA PHE A 54 -28.70 -21.28 -7.59
C PHE A 54 -27.46 -21.95 -8.19
N GLU A 55 -27.58 -22.55 -9.37
CA GLU A 55 -26.46 -23.17 -10.06
C GLU A 55 -25.30 -22.18 -10.33
N ARG A 56 -25.65 -20.95 -10.72
CA ARG A 56 -24.64 -19.92 -10.98
C ARG A 56 -23.91 -19.51 -9.70
N GLU A 57 -24.63 -19.27 -8.61
CA GLU A 57 -24.05 -18.88 -7.32
C GLU A 57 -23.23 -20.03 -6.70
N ALA A 58 -23.76 -21.24 -6.73
CA ALA A 58 -23.03 -22.41 -6.28
C ALA A 58 -21.74 -22.67 -7.09
N LYS A 59 -21.75 -22.43 -8.40
CA LYS A 59 -20.54 -22.49 -9.25
C LYS A 59 -19.53 -21.40 -8.90
N ALA A 60 -20.00 -20.19 -8.57
CA ALA A 60 -19.11 -19.11 -8.14
C ALA A 60 -18.43 -19.45 -6.80
N ILE A 61 -19.18 -20.00 -5.84
CA ILE A 61 -18.64 -20.43 -4.55
C ILE A 61 -17.69 -21.63 -4.71
N ALA A 62 -18.04 -22.59 -5.57
CA ALA A 62 -17.19 -23.75 -5.86
C ALA A 62 -15.83 -23.37 -6.51
N ALA A 63 -15.75 -22.20 -7.12
CA ALA A 63 -14.50 -21.66 -7.67
C ALA A 63 -13.60 -21.00 -6.60
N LEU A 64 -14.15 -20.69 -5.41
CA LEU A 64 -13.37 -20.17 -4.28
C LEU A 64 -12.46 -21.25 -3.71
N ARG A 65 -11.18 -20.96 -3.65
CA ARG A 65 -10.18 -21.82 -3.00
C ARG A 65 -9.58 -21.09 -1.81
N HIS A 66 -10.11 -21.36 -0.64
CA HIS A 66 -9.59 -20.80 0.61
C HIS A 66 -9.69 -21.83 1.73
N PRO A 67 -8.68 -21.99 2.60
CA PRO A 67 -8.70 -23.00 3.67
C PRO A 67 -9.88 -22.81 4.63
N ASN A 68 -10.37 -21.59 4.82
CA ASN A 68 -11.45 -21.26 5.75
C ASN A 68 -12.83 -21.09 5.07
N VAL A 69 -13.00 -21.48 3.81
CA VAL A 69 -14.29 -21.55 3.11
C VAL A 69 -14.61 -23.03 2.84
N VAL A 70 -15.88 -23.42 3.05
CA VAL A 70 -16.32 -24.79 2.76
C VAL A 70 -16.18 -25.10 1.27
N THR A 71 -15.57 -26.25 0.96
CA THR A 71 -15.40 -26.70 -0.42
C THR A 71 -16.67 -27.35 -0.95
N ILE A 72 -17.30 -26.79 -1.98
CA ILE A 72 -18.41 -27.39 -2.71
C ILE A 72 -17.83 -28.36 -3.76
N HIS A 73 -18.32 -29.60 -3.76
CA HIS A 73 -17.87 -30.65 -4.69
C HIS A 73 -18.71 -30.69 -5.95
N SER A 74 -20.04 -30.67 -5.81
CA SER A 74 -20.96 -30.72 -6.95
C SER A 74 -22.32 -30.12 -6.60
N VAL A 75 -23.07 -29.77 -7.64
CA VAL A 75 -24.52 -29.45 -7.60
C VAL A 75 -25.21 -30.42 -8.50
N GLU A 76 -26.17 -31.20 -7.96
CA GLU A 76 -26.79 -32.34 -8.64
C GLU A 76 -28.32 -32.35 -8.47
N GLU A 77 -28.96 -33.05 -9.36
CA GLU A 77 -30.38 -33.37 -9.28
C GLU A 77 -30.57 -34.90 -9.43
N ALA A 78 -31.23 -35.50 -8.46
CA ALA A 78 -31.59 -36.93 -8.51
C ALA A 78 -32.89 -37.15 -7.76
N ASP A 79 -33.73 -38.05 -8.28
CA ASP A 79 -35.03 -38.46 -7.71
C ASP A 79 -35.96 -37.29 -7.36
N GLY A 80 -35.92 -36.20 -8.18
CA GLY A 80 -36.69 -34.98 -7.95
C GLY A 80 -36.18 -34.10 -6.83
N HIS A 81 -35.01 -34.38 -6.26
CA HIS A 81 -34.32 -33.57 -5.26
C HIS A 81 -33.16 -32.83 -5.88
N HIS A 82 -33.08 -31.51 -5.65
CA HIS A 82 -31.90 -30.70 -5.96
C HIS A 82 -31.05 -30.64 -4.70
N PHE A 83 -29.76 -30.91 -4.83
CA PHE A 83 -28.85 -30.90 -3.71
C PHE A 83 -27.44 -30.45 -4.11
N LEU A 84 -26.70 -29.97 -3.16
CA LEU A 84 -25.27 -29.72 -3.31
C LEU A 84 -24.47 -30.65 -2.37
N THR A 85 -23.32 -31.08 -2.85
CA THR A 85 -22.39 -31.87 -2.06
C THR A 85 -21.18 -31.02 -1.70
N MET A 86 -20.71 -31.15 -0.46
CA MET A 86 -19.60 -30.39 0.08
C MET A 86 -18.74 -31.25 1.01
N GLU A 87 -17.58 -30.73 1.36
CA GLU A 87 -16.75 -31.37 2.37
C GLU A 87 -17.52 -31.53 3.69
N LEU A 88 -17.38 -32.70 4.30
CA LEU A 88 -17.88 -32.96 5.66
C LEU A 88 -16.85 -32.45 6.65
N ILE A 89 -17.25 -31.49 7.51
CA ILE A 89 -16.38 -30.85 8.48
C ILE A 89 -16.53 -31.57 9.83
N ASP A 90 -15.42 -32.07 10.35
CA ASP A 90 -15.36 -32.62 11.72
C ASP A 90 -15.10 -31.51 12.72
N GLY A 91 -16.15 -30.77 13.09
CA GLY A 91 -16.05 -29.58 13.92
C GLY A 91 -17.34 -29.28 14.69
N ARG A 92 -17.31 -28.21 15.49
CA ARG A 92 -18.47 -27.70 16.21
C ARG A 92 -18.87 -26.32 15.70
N PRO A 93 -20.20 -26.01 15.64
CA PRO A 93 -20.63 -24.65 15.34
C PRO A 93 -20.09 -23.65 16.37
N LEU A 94 -19.63 -22.48 15.88
CA LEU A 94 -19.15 -21.40 16.76
C LEU A 94 -20.22 -20.95 17.76
N SER A 95 -21.51 -21.03 17.40
CA SER A 95 -22.64 -20.71 18.29
C SER A 95 -22.71 -21.59 19.57
N GLU A 96 -22.11 -22.79 19.52
CA GLU A 96 -22.05 -23.68 20.68
C GLU A 96 -20.77 -23.50 21.51
N MET A 97 -19.83 -22.69 20.99
CA MET A 97 -18.50 -22.52 21.60
C MET A 97 -18.37 -21.18 22.32
N ILE A 98 -19.25 -20.21 22.07
CA ILE A 98 -19.20 -18.89 22.73
C ILE A 98 -19.76 -19.02 24.16
N PRO A 99 -18.94 -18.84 25.21
CA PRO A 99 -19.41 -18.87 26.59
C PRO A 99 -20.18 -17.57 26.92
N THR A 100 -20.94 -17.58 27.99
CA THR A 100 -21.71 -16.40 28.49
C THR A 100 -20.82 -15.24 28.91
N ASP A 101 -19.53 -15.45 29.11
CA ASP A 101 -18.52 -14.44 29.44
C ASP A 101 -17.53 -14.21 28.29
N GLY A 102 -17.88 -14.62 27.06
CA GLY A 102 -17.07 -14.47 25.86
C GLY A 102 -15.89 -15.42 25.77
N LEU A 103 -15.27 -15.48 24.61
CA LEU A 103 -14.09 -16.32 24.38
C LEU A 103 -12.83 -15.73 25.04
N PRO A 104 -11.91 -16.59 25.52
CA PRO A 104 -10.57 -16.15 25.86
C PRO A 104 -9.89 -15.44 24.66
N LEU A 105 -9.17 -14.32 24.89
CA LEU A 105 -8.58 -13.52 23.81
C LEU A 105 -7.74 -14.31 22.79
N PRO A 106 -6.92 -15.33 23.18
CA PRO A 106 -6.20 -16.12 22.19
C PRO A 106 -7.13 -16.83 21.21
N ASN A 107 -8.17 -17.53 21.72
CA ASN A 107 -9.16 -18.24 20.90
C ASN A 107 -10.03 -17.24 20.10
N PHE A 108 -10.36 -16.10 20.70
CA PHE A 108 -11.07 -15.01 20.01
C PHE A 108 -10.31 -14.58 18.74
N PHE A 109 -9.01 -14.23 18.86
CA PHE A 109 -8.21 -13.79 17.73
C PHE A 109 -8.04 -14.88 16.68
N GLU A 110 -7.75 -16.12 17.12
CA GLU A 110 -7.57 -17.24 16.21
C GLU A 110 -8.78 -17.48 15.32
N ILE A 111 -9.98 -17.43 15.88
CA ILE A 111 -11.24 -17.65 15.14
C ILE A 111 -11.61 -16.41 14.34
N ALA A 112 -11.58 -15.21 14.93
CA ALA A 112 -12.03 -13.97 14.33
C ALA A 112 -11.23 -13.60 13.06
N ILE A 113 -9.91 -13.78 13.09
CA ILE A 113 -9.02 -13.49 11.95
C ILE A 113 -9.35 -14.41 10.78
N GLN A 114 -9.48 -15.70 11.00
CA GLN A 114 -9.79 -16.68 9.96
C GLN A 114 -11.16 -16.41 9.30
N ILE A 115 -12.18 -15.98 10.07
CA ILE A 115 -13.49 -15.59 9.52
C ILE A 115 -13.34 -14.37 8.61
N ALA A 116 -12.62 -13.34 9.08
CA ALA A 116 -12.43 -12.10 8.32
C ALA A 116 -11.63 -12.34 7.03
N GLU A 117 -10.63 -13.24 7.03
CA GLU A 117 -9.87 -13.64 5.84
C GLU A 117 -10.74 -14.38 4.83
N ALA A 118 -11.58 -15.32 5.29
CA ALA A 118 -12.53 -16.04 4.44
C ALA A 118 -13.49 -15.09 3.74
N LEU A 119 -14.08 -14.15 4.49
CA LEU A 119 -14.97 -13.12 3.93
C LEU A 119 -14.23 -12.23 2.94
N GLY A 120 -13.04 -11.77 3.28
CA GLY A 120 -12.24 -10.92 2.40
C GLY A 120 -11.93 -11.58 1.05
N THR A 121 -11.58 -12.86 1.06
CA THR A 121 -11.34 -13.63 -0.17
C THR A 121 -12.61 -13.77 -1.01
N ALA A 122 -13.77 -14.03 -0.38
CA ALA A 122 -15.04 -14.10 -1.06
C ALA A 122 -15.44 -12.75 -1.66
N HIS A 123 -15.25 -11.65 -0.94
CA HIS A 123 -15.56 -10.29 -1.41
C HIS A 123 -14.70 -9.90 -2.63
N VAL A 124 -13.42 -10.25 -2.65
CA VAL A 124 -12.54 -10.04 -3.83
C VAL A 124 -13.05 -10.79 -5.05
N ALA A 125 -13.66 -11.98 -4.85
CA ALA A 125 -14.29 -12.75 -5.92
C ALA A 125 -15.71 -12.26 -6.27
N GLY A 126 -16.19 -11.16 -5.69
CA GLY A 126 -17.52 -10.58 -5.92
C GLY A 126 -18.65 -11.35 -5.22
N ILE A 127 -18.32 -12.16 -4.21
CA ILE A 127 -19.30 -12.99 -3.48
C ILE A 127 -19.52 -12.38 -2.09
N THR A 128 -20.76 -12.00 -1.78
CA THR A 128 -21.22 -11.51 -0.47
C THR A 128 -21.94 -12.63 0.26
N HIS A 129 -21.67 -12.83 1.56
CA HIS A 129 -22.24 -13.94 2.35
C HIS A 129 -23.72 -13.75 2.67
N ARG A 130 -24.13 -12.56 3.10
CA ARG A 130 -25.49 -12.11 3.40
C ARG A 130 -26.21 -12.76 4.57
N ASP A 131 -25.75 -13.90 5.08
CA ASP A 131 -26.31 -14.62 6.25
C ASP A 131 -25.18 -15.05 7.19
N LEU A 132 -24.24 -14.13 7.48
CA LEU A 132 -23.12 -14.41 8.38
C LEU A 132 -23.59 -14.41 9.83
N LYS A 133 -23.37 -15.55 10.50
CA LYS A 133 -23.73 -15.78 11.91
C LYS A 133 -22.90 -16.91 12.51
N PRO A 134 -22.79 -17.05 13.84
CA PRO A 134 -21.99 -18.09 14.48
C PRO A 134 -22.40 -19.52 14.12
N ALA A 135 -23.68 -19.74 13.79
CA ALA A 135 -24.16 -21.05 13.36
C ALA A 135 -23.65 -21.47 11.96
N ASN A 136 -23.21 -20.49 11.13
CA ASN A 136 -22.66 -20.74 9.80
C ASN A 136 -21.11 -20.78 9.82
N VAL A 137 -20.51 -20.90 10.99
CA VAL A 137 -19.06 -21.02 11.18
C VAL A 137 -18.77 -22.27 11.98
N MET A 138 -18.02 -23.21 11.39
CA MET A 138 -17.55 -24.44 12.06
C MET A 138 -16.11 -24.25 12.50
N VAL A 139 -15.79 -24.79 13.68
CA VAL A 139 -14.43 -24.81 14.22
C VAL A 139 -14.00 -26.26 14.43
N GLU A 140 -12.96 -26.67 13.75
CA GLU A 140 -12.37 -28.01 13.83
C GLU A 140 -11.54 -28.16 15.13
N PRO A 141 -11.25 -29.41 15.61
CA PRO A 141 -10.49 -29.63 16.83
C PRO A 141 -9.07 -29.04 16.83
N ASP A 142 -8.49 -28.81 15.66
CA ASP A 142 -7.17 -28.19 15.49
C ASP A 142 -7.21 -26.65 15.44
N GLY A 143 -8.38 -26.02 15.63
CA GLY A 143 -8.58 -24.59 15.62
C GLY A 143 -8.84 -23.98 14.23
N ARG A 144 -8.87 -24.80 13.18
CA ARG A 144 -9.24 -24.32 11.84
C ARG A 144 -10.72 -23.95 11.79
N VAL A 145 -10.97 -22.83 11.11
CA VAL A 145 -12.33 -22.31 10.88
C VAL A 145 -12.78 -22.63 9.46
N LYS A 146 -14.06 -23.01 9.31
CA LYS A 146 -14.73 -23.18 8.04
C LYS A 146 -16.01 -22.36 8.01
N VAL A 147 -16.10 -21.37 7.12
CA VAL A 147 -17.31 -20.57 6.88
C VAL A 147 -18.18 -21.29 5.86
N LEU A 148 -19.46 -21.49 6.22
CA LEU A 148 -20.46 -22.23 5.46
C LEU A 148 -21.43 -21.28 4.75
N ASP A 149 -22.16 -21.78 3.77
CA ASP A 149 -23.40 -21.21 3.21
C ASP A 149 -23.27 -19.77 2.62
N PHE A 150 -22.18 -19.46 1.95
CA PHE A 150 -22.02 -18.20 1.22
C PHE A 150 -23.14 -17.99 0.18
N GLY A 151 -23.72 -16.79 0.16
CA GLY A 151 -24.56 -16.27 -0.92
C GLY A 151 -25.90 -16.97 -1.18
N LEU A 152 -26.19 -18.10 -0.52
CA LEU A 152 -27.41 -18.87 -0.77
C LEU A 152 -28.70 -18.17 -0.29
N ALA A 153 -28.60 -17.15 0.53
CA ALA A 153 -29.75 -16.38 1.06
C ALA A 153 -30.51 -15.59 -0.01
N ARG A 154 -29.83 -15.10 -1.06
CA ARG A 154 -30.46 -14.34 -2.17
C ARG A 154 -31.53 -15.14 -2.93
N LEU A 155 -31.47 -16.46 -2.85
CA LEU A 155 -32.41 -17.34 -3.56
C LEU A 155 -33.80 -17.37 -2.92
N LEU A 156 -33.95 -16.84 -1.72
CA LEU A 156 -35.21 -16.77 -0.98
C LEU A 156 -35.93 -15.41 -1.15
N GLU A 157 -35.25 -14.41 -1.73
CA GLU A 157 -35.87 -13.11 -2.01
C GLU A 157 -36.85 -13.21 -3.17
N PRO A 158 -38.11 -12.70 -3.06
CA PRO A 158 -39.05 -12.59 -4.17
C PRO A 158 -38.48 -11.64 -5.23
N ASP A 159 -38.72 -11.90 -6.52
CA ASP A 159 -38.37 -10.97 -7.59
C ASP A 159 -39.06 -9.61 -7.39
N ALA A 160 -38.35 -8.52 -7.66
CA ALA A 160 -38.93 -7.16 -7.66
C ALA A 160 -40.16 -7.05 -8.61
N ALA A 161 -40.22 -7.88 -9.63
CA ALA A 161 -41.39 -7.98 -10.55
C ALA A 161 -42.64 -8.62 -9.92
N GLU A 162 -42.49 -9.39 -8.82
CA GLU A 162 -43.67 -9.96 -8.11
C GLU A 162 -44.24 -8.98 -7.04
N MET A 163 -43.55 -7.86 -6.76
CA MET A 163 -43.98 -6.86 -5.78
C MET A 163 -44.90 -5.76 -6.38
N GLU A 164 -45.00 -5.59 -7.69
CA GLU A 164 -45.88 -4.56 -8.31
C GLU A 164 -47.36 -4.88 -8.26
N ASP A 165 -47.77 -6.14 -8.00
CA ASP A 165 -49.20 -6.55 -7.98
C ASP A 165 -49.77 -6.86 -6.58
N ALA A 166 -49.06 -6.57 -5.49
CA ALA A 166 -49.58 -6.81 -4.14
C ALA A 166 -50.02 -5.49 -3.47
N PRO A 167 -51.33 -5.32 -3.16
CA PRO A 167 -51.82 -4.12 -2.47
C PRO A 167 -51.25 -4.08 -1.07
N THR A 168 -50.75 -2.90 -0.69
CA THR A 168 -50.29 -2.50 0.65
C THR A 168 -51.39 -2.74 1.69
N ALA A 169 -51.46 -3.93 2.27
CA ALA A 169 -52.29 -4.22 3.41
C ALA A 169 -51.53 -5.10 4.40
N VAL A 170 -51.06 -4.47 5.47
CA VAL A 170 -50.72 -5.16 6.71
C VAL A 170 -51.98 -5.93 7.15
N LYS A 171 -52.03 -7.23 6.85
CA LYS A 171 -53.04 -8.11 7.46
C LYS A 171 -52.55 -8.52 8.83
N GLU A 172 -53.11 -7.92 9.85
CA GLU A 172 -53.18 -8.50 11.18
C GLU A 172 -53.96 -9.83 11.08
N GLY A 173 -53.38 -10.92 11.48
CA GLY A 173 -54.03 -12.18 11.71
C GLY A 173 -53.95 -13.23 10.61
N SER A 174 -52.79 -13.91 10.56
CA SER A 174 -52.71 -15.33 10.21
C SER A 174 -51.48 -15.93 10.89
N ASP A 175 -51.71 -17.08 11.55
CA ASP A 175 -50.69 -17.85 12.28
C ASP A 175 -49.43 -18.01 11.47
N THR A 176 -48.38 -17.25 11.86
CA THR A 176 -47.01 -17.49 11.42
C THR A 176 -46.52 -18.71 12.17
N GLU A 177 -46.32 -19.80 11.43
CA GLU A 177 -45.64 -20.98 11.95
C GLU A 177 -44.38 -20.55 12.75
N GLU A 178 -44.47 -20.75 14.05
CA GLU A 178 -43.37 -20.55 15.00
C GLU A 178 -42.20 -21.46 14.55
N GLY A 179 -41.16 -20.86 13.98
CA GLY A 179 -39.92 -21.59 13.68
C GLY A 179 -39.07 -21.04 12.56
N MET A 180 -39.57 -20.18 11.67
CA MET A 180 -38.85 -19.88 10.41
C MET A 180 -38.12 -18.53 10.31
N VAL A 181 -38.27 -17.61 11.29
CA VAL A 181 -37.70 -16.24 11.19
C VAL A 181 -36.81 -15.85 12.37
N LEU A 182 -36.82 -16.56 13.48
CA LEU A 182 -36.21 -16.10 14.72
C LEU A 182 -34.67 -16.21 14.75
N GLY A 183 -34.01 -17.01 13.90
CA GLY A 183 -32.58 -17.32 14.02
C GLY A 183 -31.63 -16.35 13.30
N THR A 184 -32.06 -15.62 12.30
CA THR A 184 -31.19 -14.76 11.45
C THR A 184 -31.28 -13.29 11.78
N VAL A 185 -32.42 -12.80 12.28
CA VAL A 185 -32.66 -11.38 12.58
C VAL A 185 -31.56 -10.71 13.42
N PRO A 186 -30.96 -11.36 14.44
CA PRO A 186 -29.97 -10.70 15.29
C PRO A 186 -28.66 -10.28 14.59
N TYR A 187 -28.39 -10.78 13.39
CA TYR A 187 -27.13 -10.54 12.68
C TYR A 187 -27.32 -9.75 11.38
N LEU A 188 -28.54 -9.24 11.11
CA LEU A 188 -28.84 -8.45 9.92
C LEU A 188 -28.12 -7.09 10.00
N SER A 189 -27.64 -6.64 8.84
CA SER A 189 -27.17 -5.27 8.72
C SER A 189 -28.34 -4.26 8.62
N PRO A 190 -28.14 -2.97 8.91
CA PRO A 190 -29.19 -1.95 8.76
C PRO A 190 -29.81 -1.92 7.37
N GLU A 191 -29.01 -2.00 6.32
CA GLU A 191 -29.48 -2.04 4.93
C GLU A 191 -30.30 -3.29 4.61
N GLN A 192 -29.97 -4.45 5.17
CA GLN A 192 -30.78 -5.65 5.06
C GLN A 192 -32.13 -5.49 5.81
N ALA A 193 -32.09 -4.88 6.99
CA ALA A 193 -33.28 -4.62 7.78
C ALA A 193 -34.25 -3.62 7.09
N GLU A 194 -33.71 -2.72 6.26
CA GLU A 194 -34.45 -1.74 5.48
C GLU A 194 -34.83 -2.23 4.07
N GLY A 195 -34.36 -3.42 3.64
CA GLY A 195 -34.58 -3.95 2.29
C GLY A 195 -33.81 -3.22 1.18
N LYS A 196 -32.74 -2.50 1.56
CA LYS A 196 -31.86 -1.78 0.63
C LYS A 196 -30.86 -2.73 -0.07
N PRO A 197 -30.23 -2.30 -1.17
CA PRO A 197 -29.16 -3.08 -1.82
C PRO A 197 -28.05 -3.45 -0.84
N VAL A 198 -27.62 -4.70 -0.90
CA VAL A 198 -26.62 -5.32 -0.02
C VAL A 198 -25.30 -5.49 -0.75
N ASP A 199 -24.21 -5.02 -0.16
CA ASP A 199 -22.84 -5.15 -0.66
C ASP A 199 -21.92 -5.83 0.39
N PRO A 200 -20.60 -6.06 0.11
CA PRO A 200 -19.67 -6.66 1.04
C PRO A 200 -19.61 -6.03 2.44
N ARG A 201 -19.95 -4.75 2.57
CA ARG A 201 -19.95 -4.03 3.86
C ARG A 201 -21.10 -4.46 4.78
N SER A 202 -22.11 -5.11 4.25
CA SER A 202 -23.17 -5.74 5.06
C SER A 202 -22.63 -6.93 5.84
N ASP A 203 -21.76 -7.76 5.23
CA ASP A 203 -21.09 -8.86 5.93
C ASP A 203 -20.15 -8.34 7.02
N ILE A 204 -19.51 -7.17 6.79
CA ILE A 204 -18.65 -6.52 7.81
C ILE A 204 -19.46 -6.11 9.04
N PHE A 205 -20.70 -5.63 8.86
CA PHE A 205 -21.58 -5.33 9.99
C PHE A 205 -21.96 -6.60 10.76
N SER A 206 -22.35 -7.67 10.05
CA SER A 206 -22.65 -8.98 10.66
C SER A 206 -21.42 -9.57 11.38
N LEU A 207 -20.22 -9.44 10.78
CA LEU A 207 -18.95 -9.77 11.44
C LEU A 207 -18.76 -8.95 12.72
N GLY A 208 -19.05 -7.64 12.70
CA GLY A 208 -19.01 -6.78 13.88
C GLY A 208 -19.89 -7.27 15.02
N ILE A 209 -21.11 -7.74 14.72
CA ILE A 209 -22.02 -8.37 15.70
C ILE A 209 -21.39 -9.65 16.26
N MET A 210 -20.82 -10.49 15.40
CA MET A 210 -20.16 -11.73 15.84
C MET A 210 -18.93 -11.44 16.71
N LEU A 211 -18.10 -10.48 16.34
CA LEU A 211 -16.93 -10.07 17.13
C LEU A 211 -17.36 -9.57 18.52
N TYR A 212 -18.43 -8.79 18.58
CA TYR A 212 -19.00 -8.34 19.86
C TYR A 212 -19.42 -9.52 20.72
N GLU A 213 -20.24 -10.45 20.17
CA GLU A 213 -20.74 -11.63 20.87
C GLU A 213 -19.59 -12.56 21.28
N MET A 214 -18.62 -12.81 20.41
CA MET A 214 -17.43 -13.61 20.73
C MET A 214 -16.59 -13.01 21.87
N ALA A 215 -16.50 -11.68 21.95
CA ALA A 215 -15.73 -10.99 22.97
C ALA A 215 -16.44 -10.86 24.30
N THR A 216 -17.79 -10.73 24.31
CA THR A 216 -18.57 -10.41 25.49
C THR A 216 -19.48 -11.54 25.97
N GLY A 217 -19.83 -12.50 25.12
CA GLY A 217 -20.87 -13.49 25.35
C GLY A 217 -22.30 -12.95 25.16
N GLU A 218 -22.43 -11.65 24.83
CA GLU A 218 -23.71 -10.96 24.66
C GLU A 218 -23.82 -10.37 23.26
N ARG A 219 -25.04 -10.19 22.74
CA ARG A 219 -25.25 -9.51 21.45
C ARG A 219 -25.34 -8.01 21.63
N PRO A 220 -24.83 -7.20 20.66
CA PRO A 220 -24.83 -5.75 20.78
C PRO A 220 -26.23 -5.14 20.67
N PHE A 221 -27.16 -5.79 19.96
CA PHE A 221 -28.54 -5.33 19.76
C PHE A 221 -29.50 -6.35 20.37
N GLN A 222 -30.49 -5.86 21.12
CA GLN A 222 -31.45 -6.68 21.84
C GLN A 222 -32.88 -6.16 21.61
N GLY A 223 -33.88 -7.03 21.78
CA GLY A 223 -35.30 -6.68 21.66
C GLY A 223 -36.17 -7.90 21.95
N ASP A 224 -37.26 -7.69 22.67
CA ASP A 224 -38.21 -8.76 23.06
C ASP A 224 -39.04 -9.28 21.88
N THR A 225 -39.11 -8.54 20.78
CA THR A 225 -39.78 -8.90 19.54
C THR A 225 -38.87 -8.69 18.34
N ALA A 226 -39.13 -9.36 17.21
CA ALA A 226 -38.40 -9.14 15.98
C ALA A 226 -38.42 -7.67 15.55
N LEU A 227 -39.53 -6.97 15.74
CA LEU A 227 -39.67 -5.56 15.38
C LEU A 227 -38.84 -4.64 16.28
N SER A 228 -38.82 -4.91 17.60
CA SER A 228 -37.99 -4.14 18.53
C SER A 228 -36.51 -4.36 18.29
N LEU A 229 -36.08 -5.58 17.94
CA LEU A 229 -34.71 -5.91 17.58
C LEU A 229 -34.26 -5.22 16.28
N LEU A 230 -35.10 -5.24 15.25
CA LEU A 230 -34.87 -4.48 14.01
C LEU A 230 -34.73 -2.98 14.27
N SER A 231 -35.61 -2.41 15.13
CA SER A 231 -35.47 -1.01 15.53
C SER A 231 -34.14 -0.73 16.24
N SER A 232 -33.70 -1.64 17.10
CA SER A 232 -32.39 -1.56 17.79
C SER A 232 -31.23 -1.58 16.80
N ILE A 233 -31.26 -2.51 15.82
CA ILE A 233 -30.23 -2.59 14.75
C ILE A 233 -30.19 -1.29 13.94
N LEU A 234 -31.29 -0.66 13.65
CA LEU A 234 -31.35 0.55 12.84
C LEU A 234 -30.94 1.82 13.60
N LYS A 235 -31.24 1.92 14.90
CA LYS A 235 -31.18 3.21 15.62
C LYS A 235 -30.22 3.22 16.80
N ASP A 236 -30.03 2.10 17.50
CA ASP A 236 -29.31 2.11 18.76
C ASP A 236 -27.80 2.00 18.56
N THR A 237 -27.05 2.70 19.41
CA THR A 237 -25.61 2.52 19.55
C THR A 237 -25.36 1.57 20.72
N PRO A 238 -24.77 0.39 20.51
CA PRO A 238 -24.53 -0.57 21.58
C PRO A 238 -23.46 -0.05 22.54
N PRO A 239 -23.43 -0.54 23.80
CA PRO A 239 -22.30 -0.32 24.71
C PRO A 239 -21.01 -0.84 24.07
N THR A 240 -19.87 -0.24 24.38
CA THR A 240 -18.59 -0.73 23.88
C THR A 240 -18.26 -2.09 24.52
N VAL A 241 -17.49 -2.96 23.85
CA VAL A 241 -17.08 -4.24 24.44
C VAL A 241 -16.29 -4.04 25.76
N THR A 242 -15.64 -2.89 25.92
CA THR A 242 -14.93 -2.51 27.16
C THR A 242 -15.86 -2.04 28.27
N ASP A 243 -17.06 -1.54 27.96
CA ASP A 243 -18.09 -1.22 28.96
C ASP A 243 -18.68 -2.49 29.55
N VAL A 244 -18.86 -3.53 28.73
CA VAL A 244 -19.35 -4.84 29.13
C VAL A 244 -18.27 -5.65 29.85
N ARG A 245 -17.03 -5.65 29.30
CA ARG A 245 -15.88 -6.39 29.81
C ARG A 245 -14.64 -5.51 29.93
N ARG A 246 -14.42 -4.93 31.11
CA ARG A 246 -13.36 -3.93 31.36
C ARG A 246 -11.93 -4.40 31.10
N HIS A 247 -11.69 -5.70 31.03
CA HIS A 247 -10.36 -6.28 30.79
C HIS A 247 -10.01 -6.41 29.31
N LEU A 248 -10.97 -6.17 28.40
CA LEU A 248 -10.74 -6.23 26.97
C LEU A 248 -9.93 -5.02 26.50
N PRO A 249 -9.08 -5.19 25.47
CA PRO A 249 -8.31 -4.09 24.91
C PRO A 249 -9.21 -2.98 24.30
N ARG A 250 -8.91 -1.71 24.56
CA ARG A 250 -9.65 -0.58 23.97
C ARG A 250 -9.63 -0.58 22.45
N GLN A 251 -8.56 -1.06 21.83
CA GLN A 251 -8.48 -1.19 20.38
C GLN A 251 -9.49 -2.20 19.83
N LEU A 252 -9.79 -3.28 20.58
CA LEU A 252 -10.87 -4.20 20.19
C LEU A 252 -12.22 -3.49 20.16
N ALA A 253 -12.50 -2.60 21.14
CA ALA A 253 -13.72 -1.82 21.13
C ALA A 253 -13.83 -0.96 19.86
N ARG A 254 -12.75 -0.27 19.46
CA ARG A 254 -12.72 0.54 18.23
C ARG A 254 -12.95 -0.28 16.96
N ILE A 255 -12.33 -1.46 16.86
CA ILE A 255 -12.53 -2.36 15.70
C ILE A 255 -14.01 -2.75 15.59
N VAL A 256 -14.61 -3.18 16.71
CA VAL A 256 -16.02 -3.60 16.73
C VAL A 256 -16.96 -2.43 16.43
N GLU A 257 -16.75 -1.25 17.03
CA GLU A 257 -17.51 -0.03 16.75
C GLU A 257 -17.45 0.35 15.27
N HIS A 258 -16.28 0.26 14.67
CA HIS A 258 -16.09 0.58 13.26
C HIS A 258 -16.83 -0.40 12.34
N CYS A 259 -16.86 -1.69 12.68
CA CYS A 259 -17.70 -2.66 11.98
C CYS A 259 -19.21 -2.35 12.13
N LEU A 260 -19.64 -1.91 13.33
CA LEU A 260 -21.04 -1.67 13.68
C LEU A 260 -21.57 -0.26 13.31
N ALA A 261 -20.80 0.54 12.59
CA ALA A 261 -21.27 1.83 12.07
C ALA A 261 -22.53 1.64 11.21
N LYS A 262 -23.58 2.46 11.44
CA LYS A 262 -24.87 2.32 10.74
C LYS A 262 -24.73 2.63 9.25
N ASP A 263 -23.98 3.69 8.89
CA ASP A 263 -23.65 4.02 7.51
C ASP A 263 -22.56 3.07 6.98
N PRO A 264 -22.80 2.29 5.90
CA PRO A 264 -21.80 1.41 5.30
C PRO A 264 -20.51 2.13 4.90
N ARG A 265 -20.56 3.42 4.56
CA ARG A 265 -19.36 4.22 4.20
C ARG A 265 -18.44 4.49 5.39
N ARG A 266 -18.96 4.40 6.62
CA ARG A 266 -18.20 4.57 7.87
C ARG A 266 -17.68 3.26 8.44
N ARG A 267 -17.94 2.12 7.81
CA ARG A 267 -17.39 0.82 8.20
C ARG A 267 -16.02 0.60 7.56
N PHE A 268 -15.33 -0.45 7.98
CA PHE A 268 -14.24 -0.98 7.16
C PHE A 268 -14.75 -1.24 5.73
N GLN A 269 -13.94 -0.93 4.73
CA GLN A 269 -14.34 -1.11 3.34
C GLN A 269 -13.96 -2.51 2.80
N SER A 270 -13.17 -3.28 3.58
CA SER A 270 -12.79 -4.65 3.29
C SER A 270 -12.76 -5.49 4.56
N ALA A 271 -13.22 -6.75 4.50
CA ALA A 271 -13.09 -7.68 5.61
C ALA A 271 -11.62 -8.06 5.88
N LEU A 272 -10.73 -7.96 4.89
CA LEU A 272 -9.29 -8.11 5.09
C LEU A 272 -8.71 -7.01 5.99
N ASP A 273 -9.26 -5.79 5.95
CA ASP A 273 -8.83 -4.73 6.86
C ASP A 273 -9.19 -5.07 8.31
N VAL A 274 -10.35 -5.71 8.53
CA VAL A 274 -10.74 -6.21 9.86
C VAL A 274 -9.78 -7.31 10.33
N ALA A 275 -9.44 -8.30 9.46
CA ALA A 275 -8.47 -9.34 9.76
C ALA A 275 -7.11 -8.76 10.18
N ASN A 276 -6.61 -7.80 9.41
CA ASN A 276 -5.34 -7.13 9.67
C ASN A 276 -5.33 -6.40 11.03
N GLN A 277 -6.41 -5.68 11.36
CA GLN A 277 -6.51 -4.96 12.64
C GLN A 277 -6.56 -5.93 13.83
N LEU A 278 -7.26 -7.05 13.69
CA LEU A 278 -7.32 -8.10 14.72
C LEU A 278 -5.96 -8.78 14.90
N GLU A 279 -5.22 -9.05 13.81
CA GLU A 279 -3.89 -9.66 13.86
C GLU A 279 -2.87 -8.76 14.56
N MET A 280 -2.93 -7.46 14.27
CA MET A 280 -2.09 -6.47 14.95
C MET A 280 -2.38 -6.46 16.45
N LEU A 281 -3.66 -6.39 16.82
CA LEU A 281 -4.06 -6.38 18.22
C LEU A 281 -3.66 -7.70 18.93
N ARG A 282 -3.75 -8.84 18.25
CA ARG A 282 -3.25 -10.13 18.75
C ARG A 282 -1.77 -10.05 19.09
N THR A 283 -0.97 -9.49 18.18
CA THR A 283 0.48 -9.35 18.37
C THR A 283 0.80 -8.43 19.55
N GLU A 284 0.12 -7.30 19.70
CA GLU A 284 0.29 -6.37 20.83
C GLU A 284 -0.05 -7.03 22.17
N VAL A 285 -1.15 -7.76 22.24
CA VAL A 285 -1.59 -8.45 23.45
C VAL A 285 -0.62 -9.57 23.83
N THR A 286 -0.09 -10.33 22.86
CA THR A 286 0.83 -11.44 23.12
C THR A 286 2.26 -11.01 23.45
N THR A 287 2.74 -9.90 22.86
CA THR A 287 4.10 -9.37 23.12
C THR A 287 4.19 -8.54 24.40
N GLY A 288 3.07 -8.24 25.05
CA GLY A 288 3.03 -7.50 26.31
C GLY A 288 3.40 -6.03 26.19
N SER A 289 3.49 -5.46 24.99
CA SER A 289 3.76 -4.03 24.75
C SER A 289 2.58 -3.12 25.11
N GLY A 290 1.40 -3.68 25.32
CA GLY A 290 0.16 -2.97 25.67
C GLY A 290 -0.09 -2.70 27.18
N ARG A 291 0.95 -2.64 28.03
CA ARG A 291 0.76 -2.17 29.40
C ARG A 291 0.60 -0.66 29.42
N GLU A 292 -0.63 -0.20 29.30
CA GLU A 292 -0.99 1.17 29.70
C GLU A 292 -0.43 1.45 31.10
N ARG A 293 0.50 2.37 31.18
CA ARG A 293 0.85 3.00 32.47
C ARG A 293 -0.37 3.80 32.92
N ILE A 294 -1.14 3.24 33.84
CA ILE A 294 -2.11 4.00 34.61
C ILE A 294 -1.32 5.06 35.38
N VAL A 295 -1.31 6.28 34.86
CA VAL A 295 -0.76 7.43 35.60
C VAL A 295 -1.84 7.83 36.62
N ALA A 296 -1.74 7.25 37.82
CA ALA A 296 -2.45 7.79 38.99
C ALA A 296 -1.80 9.14 39.35
N PRO A 297 -2.57 10.18 39.73
CA PRO A 297 -2.02 11.47 40.10
C PRO A 297 -1.18 11.30 41.39
N ARG A 298 0.13 11.35 41.26
CA ARG A 298 1.05 11.18 42.36
C ARG A 298 1.19 12.51 43.13
N ARG A 299 0.53 12.61 44.28
CA ARG A 299 0.84 13.65 45.28
C ARG A 299 2.34 13.52 45.65
N MET A 300 3.04 14.60 45.40
CA MET A 300 4.47 14.74 45.62
C MET A 300 4.75 14.81 47.14
N ASN A 301 5.27 13.75 47.73
CA ASN A 301 5.94 13.83 49.04
C ASN A 301 7.46 13.91 48.81
N SER A 302 8.01 15.02 49.27
CA SER A 302 9.37 15.48 49.07
C SER A 302 10.38 14.90 50.08
N MET A 303 10.62 13.57 50.07
CA MET A 303 11.69 13.04 50.97
C MET A 303 12.39 11.77 50.50
N LYS A 304 12.78 11.69 49.21
CA LYS A 304 13.70 10.61 48.76
C LYS A 304 14.66 11.08 47.63
N ARG A 305 15.33 12.19 47.82
CA ARG A 305 16.29 12.72 46.86
C ARG A 305 17.77 12.48 47.18
N ILE A 306 18.12 11.60 48.13
CA ILE A 306 19.53 11.45 48.60
C ILE A 306 20.10 10.00 48.39
N ALA A 307 19.32 9.01 47.95
CA ALA A 307 19.82 7.64 47.90
C ALA A 307 20.30 7.14 46.50
N LEU A 308 20.02 7.84 45.40
CA LEU A 308 20.45 7.38 44.05
C LEU A 308 21.91 7.69 43.66
N PRO A 309 22.58 8.79 44.08
CA PRO A 309 23.96 9.01 43.67
C PRO A 309 24.96 8.10 44.39
N ALA A 310 24.62 7.56 45.56
CA ALA A 310 25.56 6.70 46.32
C ALA A 310 25.70 5.28 45.68
N ALA A 311 24.62 4.72 45.12
CA ALA A 311 24.67 3.42 44.48
C ALA A 311 25.44 3.44 43.13
N ALA A 312 25.35 4.53 42.38
CA ALA A 312 26.09 4.72 41.13
C ALA A 312 27.60 4.87 41.37
N VAL A 313 28.00 5.53 42.43
CA VAL A 313 29.43 5.68 42.80
C VAL A 313 30.02 4.33 43.28
N VAL A 314 29.25 3.55 44.01
CA VAL A 314 29.71 2.22 44.47
C VAL A 314 29.85 1.26 43.30
N LEU A 315 28.94 1.26 42.31
CA LEU A 315 29.08 0.46 41.11
C LEU A 315 30.24 0.92 40.22
N ALA A 316 30.49 2.21 40.09
CA ALA A 316 31.65 2.74 39.37
C ALA A 316 32.98 2.40 40.04
N VAL A 317 33.04 2.41 41.36
CA VAL A 317 34.25 2.01 42.13
C VAL A 317 34.48 0.49 42.00
N ILE A 318 33.44 -0.32 42.02
CA ILE A 318 33.55 -1.78 41.82
C ILE A 318 34.02 -2.09 40.39
N ALA A 319 33.54 -1.38 39.39
CA ALA A 319 33.97 -1.54 38.00
C ALA A 319 35.42 -1.07 37.79
N PHE A 320 35.84 -0.03 38.52
CA PHE A 320 37.22 0.49 38.42
C PHE A 320 38.25 -0.37 39.19
N THR A 321 37.86 -1.04 40.29
CA THR A 321 38.81 -1.85 41.11
C THR A 321 38.85 -3.33 40.67
N LEU A 322 37.84 -3.87 40.03
CA LEU A 322 37.78 -5.27 39.56
C LEU A 322 37.94 -5.43 38.05
N GLY A 323 37.88 -4.33 37.29
CA GLY A 323 37.94 -4.31 35.85
C GLY A 323 39.27 -4.74 35.22
N PRO A 324 40.42 -4.46 35.78
CA PRO A 324 41.71 -4.81 35.15
C PRO A 324 42.04 -6.31 35.14
N GLY A 325 41.34 -7.15 35.90
CA GLY A 325 41.71 -8.57 36.06
C GLY A 325 40.82 -9.55 35.26
N LEU A 326 39.78 -9.08 34.57
CA LEU A 326 38.82 -9.96 33.86
C LEU A 326 38.89 -9.90 32.33
N PHE A 327 39.77 -9.02 31.79
CA PHE A 327 39.90 -8.85 30.33
C PHE A 327 41.26 -9.28 29.76
N ASP A 328 42.07 -10.03 30.52
CA ASP A 328 43.28 -10.62 29.97
C ASP A 328 43.05 -12.11 29.63
N ARG A 329 42.28 -12.33 28.60
CA ARG A 329 42.33 -13.55 27.78
C ARG A 329 42.71 -13.12 26.36
N SER A 330 43.94 -12.98 26.12
CA SER A 330 44.57 -13.02 24.79
C SER A 330 44.29 -14.41 24.18
N GLY A 331 43.08 -14.60 23.65
CA GLY A 331 42.84 -15.52 22.56
C GLY A 331 43.26 -14.75 21.32
N THR A 332 44.28 -15.19 20.63
CA THR A 332 44.60 -14.84 19.25
C THR A 332 43.38 -15.12 18.39
N THR A 333 42.49 -14.14 18.25
CA THR A 333 41.60 -14.04 17.13
C THR A 333 42.52 -13.62 15.97
N GLU A 334 42.75 -14.53 15.03
CA GLU A 334 43.19 -14.14 13.71
C GLU A 334 42.22 -13.03 13.26
N SER A 335 42.78 -11.81 13.16
CA SER A 335 42.14 -10.71 12.47
C SER A 335 41.88 -11.19 11.06
N MET A 336 40.61 -11.52 10.73
CA MET A 336 40.21 -11.49 9.35
C MET A 336 40.53 -10.08 8.86
N ALA A 337 41.50 -9.97 7.96
CA ALA A 337 41.86 -8.70 7.35
C ALA A 337 40.59 -8.10 6.77
N GLU A 338 40.13 -6.99 7.35
CA GLU A 338 38.96 -6.24 6.81
C GLU A 338 39.28 -5.92 5.35
N THR A 339 38.39 -6.27 4.44
CA THR A 339 38.51 -5.94 3.02
C THR A 339 38.73 -4.44 2.89
N PRO A 340 39.81 -3.96 2.24
CA PRO A 340 40.04 -2.53 2.06
C PRO A 340 38.83 -1.84 1.48
N SER A 341 38.49 -0.64 1.94
CA SER A 341 37.31 0.11 1.48
C SER A 341 37.71 1.55 1.10
N LEU A 342 37.15 2.04 -0.01
CA LEU A 342 37.54 3.30 -0.64
C LEU A 342 36.33 4.22 -0.88
N ALA A 343 36.36 5.44 -0.33
CA ALA A 343 35.46 6.54 -0.64
C ALA A 343 36.10 7.47 -1.69
N ILE A 344 35.47 7.64 -2.85
CA ILE A 344 35.96 8.50 -3.93
C ILE A 344 35.12 9.77 -3.96
N PHE A 345 35.74 10.93 -3.77
CA PHE A 345 35.05 12.22 -3.80
C PHE A 345 35.14 12.91 -5.18
N ALA A 346 34.25 13.84 -5.46
CA ALA A 346 34.28 14.62 -6.68
C ALA A 346 35.60 15.46 -6.74
N PHE A 347 36.14 15.56 -7.95
CA PHE A 347 37.39 16.31 -8.14
C PHE A 347 37.09 17.81 -8.23
N GLU A 348 37.92 18.59 -7.52
CA GLU A 348 37.81 20.06 -7.59
C GLU A 348 38.34 20.57 -8.93
N ASN A 349 37.48 21.27 -9.70
CA ASN A 349 37.85 21.82 -10.99
C ASN A 349 38.49 23.23 -10.78
N LEU A 350 39.82 23.27 -10.75
CA LEU A 350 40.57 24.52 -10.51
C LEU A 350 40.45 25.55 -11.65
N LYS A 351 40.02 25.11 -12.84
CA LYS A 351 39.78 26.02 -13.98
C LYS A 351 38.43 26.74 -13.86
N ALA A 352 37.45 26.04 -13.39
CA ALA A 352 36.08 26.51 -13.17
C ALA A 352 35.56 25.97 -11.85
N PRO A 353 35.75 26.69 -10.74
CA PRO A 353 35.39 26.18 -9.38
C PRO A 353 33.91 25.80 -9.25
N ASP A 354 33.02 26.46 -9.99
CA ASP A 354 31.58 26.14 -10.02
C ASP A 354 31.26 24.87 -10.83
N ASP A 355 32.27 24.34 -11.56
CA ASP A 355 32.21 23.13 -12.42
C ASP A 355 30.92 22.97 -13.24
N PRO A 356 30.56 23.94 -14.09
CA PRO A 356 29.29 23.95 -14.83
C PRO A 356 29.17 22.73 -15.78
N GLU A 357 30.30 22.20 -16.24
CA GLU A 357 30.36 20.98 -17.05
C GLU A 357 30.37 19.70 -16.22
N ARG A 358 30.34 19.82 -14.89
CA ARG A 358 30.33 18.69 -13.92
C ARG A 358 31.46 17.69 -14.10
N ILE A 359 32.62 18.13 -14.63
CA ILE A 359 33.73 17.23 -14.96
C ILE A 359 34.28 16.54 -13.72
N GLY A 360 34.34 17.22 -12.58
CA GLY A 360 34.79 16.64 -11.33
C GLY A 360 33.88 15.51 -10.82
N GLN A 361 32.56 15.64 -10.99
CA GLN A 361 31.59 14.60 -10.65
C GLN A 361 31.64 13.44 -11.66
N ILE A 362 31.78 13.74 -12.96
CA ILE A 362 31.94 12.71 -14.00
C ILE A 362 33.15 11.85 -13.71
N LEU A 363 34.32 12.47 -13.37
CA LEU A 363 35.53 11.75 -12.98
C LEU A 363 35.30 10.82 -11.80
N GLN A 364 34.62 11.29 -10.75
CA GLN A 364 34.23 10.49 -9.59
C GLN A 364 33.44 9.24 -10.03
N GLU A 365 32.37 9.40 -10.81
CA GLU A 365 31.50 8.31 -11.23
C GLU A 365 32.22 7.32 -12.17
N LEU A 366 33.09 7.80 -13.05
CA LEU A 366 33.88 6.95 -13.93
C LEU A 366 34.87 6.09 -13.12
N LEU A 367 35.54 6.68 -12.12
CA LEU A 367 36.47 5.95 -11.23
C LEU A 367 35.74 4.94 -10.35
N ILE A 368 34.59 5.30 -9.79
CA ILE A 368 33.72 4.39 -9.03
C ILE A 368 33.34 3.21 -9.91
N THR A 369 32.87 3.46 -11.13
CA THR A 369 32.45 2.39 -12.05
C THR A 369 33.59 1.45 -12.41
N ASP A 370 34.80 2.00 -12.64
CA ASP A 370 35.95 1.20 -13.04
C ASP A 370 36.59 0.41 -11.90
N LEU A 371 36.55 0.94 -10.68
CA LEU A 371 37.11 0.31 -9.48
C LEU A 371 36.12 -0.62 -8.74
N SER A 372 34.82 -0.43 -8.87
CA SER A 372 33.80 -1.26 -8.17
C SER A 372 33.73 -2.71 -8.71
N GLY A 373 34.35 -3.02 -9.84
CA GLY A 373 34.47 -4.39 -10.36
C GLY A 373 35.67 -5.20 -9.79
N LEU A 374 36.33 -4.69 -8.77
CA LEU A 374 37.50 -5.35 -8.17
C LEU A 374 37.09 -6.07 -6.88
N ASP A 375 37.35 -7.38 -6.80
CA ASP A 375 37.15 -8.16 -5.56
C ASP A 375 38.04 -7.71 -4.39
N ALA A 376 39.08 -6.93 -4.67
CA ALA A 376 40.13 -6.55 -3.69
C ALA A 376 39.78 -5.31 -2.87
N VAL A 377 38.80 -4.49 -3.29
CA VAL A 377 38.45 -3.24 -2.62
C VAL A 377 36.94 -2.97 -2.68
N ASN A 378 36.35 -2.63 -1.55
CA ASN A 378 34.96 -2.20 -1.51
C ASN A 378 34.86 -0.70 -1.82
N VAL A 379 34.28 -0.33 -2.96
CA VAL A 379 34.14 1.07 -3.40
C VAL A 379 32.74 1.56 -3.08
N TYR A 380 32.63 2.65 -2.31
CA TYR A 380 31.32 3.25 -1.98
C TYR A 380 30.73 3.99 -3.17
N SER A 381 29.40 3.88 -3.34
CA SER A 381 28.72 4.57 -4.44
C SER A 381 28.79 6.07 -4.29
N GLY A 382 28.85 6.79 -5.41
CA GLY A 382 28.81 8.26 -5.42
C GLY A 382 27.54 8.81 -4.80
N GLN A 383 26.41 8.13 -4.95
CA GLN A 383 25.14 8.50 -4.33
C GLN A 383 25.21 8.44 -2.80
N ARG A 384 25.74 7.36 -2.23
CA ARG A 384 25.93 7.22 -0.77
C ARG A 384 26.80 8.32 -0.19
N LEU A 385 27.87 8.69 -0.87
CA LEU A 385 28.76 9.76 -0.42
C LEU A 385 28.07 11.14 -0.51
N ARG A 386 27.27 11.41 -1.55
CA ARG A 386 26.48 12.65 -1.68
C ARG A 386 25.41 12.75 -0.58
N ASP A 387 24.75 11.63 -0.26
CA ASP A 387 23.73 11.61 0.81
C ASP A 387 24.35 11.92 2.18
N LEU A 388 25.54 11.37 2.47
CA LEU A 388 26.29 11.69 3.68
C LEU A 388 26.84 13.13 3.67
N GLN A 389 27.25 13.64 2.50
CA GLN A 389 27.73 15.02 2.36
C GLN A 389 26.64 16.03 2.75
N LYS A 390 25.39 15.84 2.29
CA LYS A 390 24.25 16.69 2.69
C LYS A 390 24.09 16.76 4.23
N GLN A 391 24.26 15.61 4.90
CA GLN A 391 24.19 15.55 6.37
C GLN A 391 25.34 16.28 7.06
N VAL A 392 26.54 16.19 6.51
CA VAL A 392 27.75 16.88 7.05
C VAL A 392 27.71 18.38 6.73
N ASP A 393 27.28 18.80 5.54
CA ASP A 393 27.12 20.21 5.16
C ASP A 393 26.12 20.93 6.09
N ALA A 394 25.08 20.21 6.54
CA ALA A 394 24.13 20.74 7.53
C ALA A 394 24.77 21.00 8.91
N SER A 395 25.89 20.34 9.26
CA SER A 395 26.64 20.59 10.49
C SER A 395 27.63 21.76 10.40
N GLY A 396 27.87 22.29 9.20
CA GLY A 396 28.73 23.47 8.93
C GLY A 396 30.20 23.14 8.70
N GLU A 397 30.57 21.86 8.66
CA GLU A 397 31.94 21.42 8.32
C GLU A 397 32.22 21.58 6.82
N ARG A 398 33.47 21.94 6.47
CA ARG A 398 33.85 22.18 5.06
C ARG A 398 35.28 21.69 4.78
N GLY A 399 35.53 21.34 3.49
CA GLY A 399 36.89 20.96 3.02
C GLY A 399 37.27 19.53 3.36
N ASN A 400 38.58 19.25 3.44
CA ASN A 400 39.13 17.91 3.68
C ASN A 400 38.68 17.26 5.00
N GLU A 401 38.38 18.07 6.02
CA GLU A 401 37.84 17.55 7.29
C GLU A 401 36.44 16.99 7.11
N ALA A 402 35.60 17.66 6.30
CA ALA A 402 34.28 17.15 5.93
C ALA A 402 34.37 15.84 5.14
N TYR A 403 35.30 15.73 4.19
CA TYR A 403 35.52 14.49 3.44
C TYR A 403 35.94 13.33 4.35
N GLY A 404 36.83 13.61 5.31
CA GLY A 404 37.23 12.63 6.31
C GLY A 404 36.08 12.16 7.21
N GLU A 405 35.18 13.07 7.61
CA GLU A 405 33.96 12.73 8.36
C GLU A 405 32.98 11.91 7.51
N ILE A 406 32.75 12.29 6.25
CA ILE A 406 31.89 11.55 5.32
C ILE A 406 32.44 10.13 5.11
N ALA A 407 33.74 9.99 4.87
CA ALA A 407 34.38 8.69 4.69
C ALA A 407 34.25 7.81 5.94
N ARG A 408 34.44 8.37 7.16
CA ARG A 408 34.22 7.66 8.43
C ARG A 408 32.76 7.19 8.60
N ARG A 409 31.78 8.05 8.31
CA ARG A 409 30.34 7.69 8.36
C ARG A 409 29.97 6.65 7.31
N ALA A 410 30.63 6.66 6.15
CA ALA A 410 30.48 5.62 5.14
C ALA A 410 31.08 4.28 5.58
N GLY A 411 31.99 4.27 6.56
CA GLY A 411 32.76 3.09 6.96
C GLY A 411 33.99 2.83 6.06
N ALA A 412 34.48 3.85 5.35
CA ALA A 412 35.65 3.72 4.49
C ALA A 412 36.95 3.75 5.29
N ASN A 413 37.88 2.88 4.97
CA ASN A 413 39.25 2.87 5.54
C ASN A 413 40.13 3.91 4.84
N THR A 414 39.90 4.14 3.56
CA THR A 414 40.64 5.07 2.72
C THR A 414 39.68 6.02 1.95
N MET A 415 40.18 7.21 1.65
CA MET A 415 39.47 8.17 0.83
C MET A 415 40.36 8.68 -0.30
N LEU A 416 39.76 8.88 -1.49
CA LEU A 416 40.41 9.51 -2.64
C LEU A 416 39.81 10.89 -2.86
N THR A 417 40.69 11.90 -2.82
CA THR A 417 40.39 13.29 -3.14
C THR A 417 41.32 13.79 -4.25
N GLY A 418 40.88 14.77 -5.02
CA GLY A 418 41.73 15.25 -6.09
C GLY A 418 41.29 16.58 -6.68
N THR A 419 42.18 17.14 -7.53
CA THR A 419 41.96 18.36 -8.29
C THR A 419 42.15 18.13 -9.76
N LEU A 420 41.40 18.87 -10.58
CA LEU A 420 41.49 18.92 -12.02
C LEU A 420 41.90 20.30 -12.46
N SER A 421 42.93 20.42 -13.26
CA SER A 421 43.37 21.67 -13.90
C SER A 421 43.58 21.48 -15.40
N GLN A 422 43.55 22.57 -16.16
CA GLN A 422 43.79 22.52 -17.60
C GLN A 422 44.89 23.52 -18.02
N LEU A 423 45.88 23.00 -18.78
CA LEU A 423 46.94 23.80 -19.36
C LEU A 423 46.93 23.63 -20.89
N GLY A 424 46.40 24.66 -21.61
CA GLY A 424 46.13 24.54 -23.04
C GLY A 424 45.11 23.43 -23.35
N ALA A 425 45.48 22.49 -24.19
CA ALA A 425 44.63 21.36 -24.55
C ALA A 425 44.80 20.15 -23.59
N LYS A 426 45.72 20.22 -22.61
CA LYS A 426 46.00 19.13 -21.70
C LYS A 426 45.28 19.32 -20.36
N TRP A 427 44.61 18.28 -19.90
CA TRP A 427 44.11 18.15 -18.55
C TRP A 427 45.21 17.60 -17.61
N ILE A 428 45.26 18.07 -16.41
CA ILE A 428 46.16 17.60 -15.34
C ILE A 428 45.28 17.21 -14.16
N LEU A 429 45.29 15.92 -13.83
CA LEU A 429 44.58 15.32 -12.72
C LEU A 429 45.61 15.04 -11.62
N THR A 430 45.38 15.58 -10.44
CA THR A 430 46.17 15.29 -9.24
C THR A 430 45.27 14.72 -8.18
N CYS A 431 45.58 13.56 -7.62
CA CYS A 431 44.77 12.94 -6.60
C CYS A 431 45.65 12.34 -5.45
N GLN A 432 45.02 12.16 -4.32
CA GLN A 432 45.60 11.58 -3.13
C GLN A 432 44.66 10.54 -2.53
N VAL A 433 45.24 9.38 -2.21
CA VAL A 433 44.57 8.38 -1.37
C VAL A 433 45.06 8.58 0.05
N SER A 434 44.14 8.76 0.99
CA SER A 434 44.48 9.02 2.41
C SER A 434 43.84 7.96 3.30
N ASP A 435 44.53 7.54 4.35
CA ASP A 435 43.96 6.75 5.44
C ASP A 435 43.01 7.60 6.25
N VAL A 436 41.76 7.13 6.41
CA VAL A 436 40.69 7.88 7.07
C VAL A 436 40.89 7.99 8.59
N ALA A 437 41.47 6.97 9.22
CA ALA A 437 41.68 6.93 10.65
C ALA A 437 42.91 7.77 11.08
N GLN A 438 43.97 7.75 10.29
CA GLN A 438 45.23 8.41 10.59
C GLN A 438 45.32 9.81 9.94
N GLY A 439 44.53 10.10 8.91
CA GLY A 439 44.63 11.32 8.12
C GLY A 439 45.94 11.43 7.31
N THR A 440 46.65 10.31 7.11
CA THR A 440 47.92 10.29 6.38
C THR A 440 47.74 9.95 4.91
N ILE A 441 48.50 10.60 4.04
CA ILE A 441 48.48 10.27 2.61
C ILE A 441 49.22 8.95 2.38
N VAL A 442 48.51 8.00 1.81
CA VAL A 442 49.04 6.65 1.45
C VAL A 442 49.65 6.72 0.07
N GLN A 443 48.98 7.39 -0.89
CA GLN A 443 49.39 7.47 -2.28
C GLN A 443 49.08 8.85 -2.86
N SER A 444 49.88 9.33 -3.80
CA SER A 444 49.66 10.54 -4.56
C SER A 444 49.98 10.30 -6.03
N ASN A 445 49.02 10.59 -6.90
CA ASN A 445 49.18 10.38 -8.34
C ASN A 445 48.96 11.68 -9.11
N ARG A 446 49.70 11.82 -10.21
CA ARG A 446 49.54 12.94 -11.15
C ARG A 446 49.53 12.38 -12.56
N ILE A 447 48.41 12.61 -13.25
CA ILE A 447 48.18 12.14 -14.61
C ILE A 447 47.91 13.33 -15.51
N ASP A 448 48.54 13.42 -16.66
CA ASP A 448 48.22 14.42 -17.65
C ASP A 448 47.81 13.77 -18.98
N GLY A 449 46.91 14.39 -19.70
CA GLY A 449 46.37 13.87 -20.94
C GLY A 449 45.39 14.85 -21.63
N THR A 450 45.00 14.54 -22.84
CA THR A 450 43.95 15.23 -23.58
C THR A 450 42.62 14.49 -23.59
N ASP A 451 42.63 13.22 -23.16
CA ASP A 451 41.47 12.35 -23.09
C ASP A 451 41.18 11.99 -21.61
N ILE A 452 40.07 12.45 -21.08
CA ILE A 452 39.67 12.22 -19.69
C ILE A 452 39.45 10.73 -19.41
N TYR A 453 38.86 9.96 -20.34
CA TYR A 453 38.63 8.52 -20.16
C TYR A 453 39.94 7.75 -20.04
N GLY A 454 40.89 8.03 -20.94
CA GLY A 454 42.22 7.40 -20.88
C GLY A 454 43.02 7.81 -19.62
N MET A 455 42.74 8.97 -19.05
CA MET A 455 43.32 9.39 -17.75
C MET A 455 42.71 8.60 -16.61
N VAL A 456 41.40 8.36 -16.61
CA VAL A 456 40.69 7.52 -15.64
C VAL A 456 41.20 6.08 -15.69
N ASP A 457 41.32 5.51 -16.88
CA ASP A 457 41.85 4.14 -17.07
C ASP A 457 43.26 3.98 -16.50
N ARG A 458 44.13 4.96 -16.68
CA ARG A 458 45.47 4.98 -16.08
C ARG A 458 45.48 5.11 -14.58
N LEU A 459 44.68 6.05 -14.06
CA LEU A 459 44.58 6.27 -12.60
C LEU A 459 44.01 5.03 -11.89
N SER A 460 42.96 4.42 -12.46
CA SER A 460 42.42 3.16 -11.96
C SER A 460 43.46 2.05 -11.89
N LEU A 461 44.34 1.92 -12.93
CA LEU A 461 45.41 0.93 -12.91
C LEU A 461 46.42 1.20 -11.81
N GLU A 462 46.87 2.45 -11.62
CA GLU A 462 47.76 2.84 -10.53
C GLU A 462 47.19 2.58 -9.14
N ILE A 463 45.89 2.84 -8.94
CA ILE A 463 45.20 2.53 -7.69
C ILE A 463 45.06 1.02 -7.48
N GLN A 464 44.75 0.26 -8.54
CA GLN A 464 44.63 -1.19 -8.48
C GLN A 464 45.96 -1.87 -8.11
N GLU A 465 47.08 -1.37 -8.62
CA GLU A 465 48.40 -1.92 -8.29
C GLU A 465 48.72 -1.83 -6.79
N GLU A 466 48.36 -0.71 -6.15
CA GLU A 466 48.52 -0.50 -4.71
C GLU A 466 47.68 -1.50 -3.88
N TYR A 467 46.42 -1.68 -4.23
CA TYR A 467 45.54 -2.64 -3.53
C TYR A 467 45.89 -4.10 -3.84
N ARG A 468 46.52 -4.42 -4.98
CA ARG A 468 47.05 -5.76 -5.31
C ARG A 468 48.23 -6.14 -4.44
N LEU A 469 49.14 -5.21 -4.17
CA LEU A 469 50.27 -5.45 -3.29
C LEU A 469 49.81 -5.78 -1.86
N ALA A 470 48.57 -5.42 -1.51
CA ALA A 470 47.93 -5.74 -0.25
C ALA A 470 47.18 -7.10 -0.18
N GLY A 471 47.05 -7.88 -1.29
CA GLY A 471 46.48 -9.24 -1.16
C GLY A 471 45.71 -9.87 -2.32
N GLY A 472 45.83 -9.45 -3.58
CA GLY A 472 44.97 -9.99 -4.64
C GLY A 472 45.70 -10.60 -5.89
N SER A 473 45.24 -11.77 -6.34
CA SER A 473 45.74 -12.44 -7.58
C SER A 473 44.64 -12.38 -8.65
N GLY A 474 44.99 -11.92 -9.88
CA GLY A 474 44.18 -12.08 -11.10
C GLY A 474 44.18 -10.86 -12.03
N VAL A 475 44.75 -11.04 -13.25
CA VAL A 475 44.61 -10.07 -14.35
C VAL A 475 43.50 -10.53 -15.27
N SER A 476 42.33 -9.90 -15.17
CA SER A 476 41.31 -9.93 -16.23
C SER A 476 41.67 -8.85 -17.25
N ALA A 477 41.48 -9.12 -18.55
CA ALA A 477 41.65 -8.12 -19.60
C ALA A 477 40.72 -6.92 -19.30
N LYS A 478 41.32 -5.73 -19.12
CA LYS A 478 40.58 -4.54 -18.70
C LYS A 478 39.78 -3.96 -19.84
N ILE A 479 38.48 -3.93 -19.69
CA ILE A 479 37.58 -3.18 -20.60
C ILE A 479 37.74 -1.71 -20.27
N PRO A 480 38.02 -0.81 -21.26
CA PRO A 480 38.09 0.64 -21.01
C PRO A 480 36.82 1.21 -20.39
N VAL A 481 36.95 2.18 -19.47
CA VAL A 481 35.80 2.77 -18.77
C VAL A 481 34.83 3.44 -19.74
N ARG A 482 35.27 3.92 -20.87
CA ARG A 482 34.45 4.45 -21.98
C ARG A 482 33.47 3.42 -22.51
N GLU A 483 33.86 2.13 -22.59
CA GLU A 483 33.02 1.04 -23.07
C GLU A 483 32.03 0.53 -21.98
N LYS A 484 32.35 0.79 -20.71
CA LYS A 484 31.48 0.42 -19.57
C LYS A 484 30.42 1.46 -19.24
N THR A 485 30.55 2.69 -19.73
CA THR A 485 29.68 3.81 -19.35
C THR A 485 29.15 4.53 -20.60
N SER A 486 29.60 5.74 -20.86
CA SER A 486 29.27 6.51 -22.06
C SER A 486 30.56 7.06 -22.67
N GLY A 487 30.62 7.06 -24.00
CA GLY A 487 31.69 7.72 -24.78
C GLY A 487 31.59 9.24 -24.81
N SER A 488 30.49 9.83 -24.30
CA SER A 488 30.18 11.24 -24.37
C SER A 488 30.09 11.89 -22.98
N LEU A 489 30.95 12.88 -22.70
CA LEU A 489 30.85 13.69 -21.49
C LEU A 489 29.56 14.50 -21.45
N GLU A 490 29.02 14.89 -22.61
CA GLU A 490 27.75 15.59 -22.72
C GLU A 490 26.58 14.71 -22.30
N ALA A 491 26.52 13.45 -22.79
CA ALA A 491 25.55 12.47 -22.34
C ALA A 491 25.64 12.22 -20.82
N TYR A 492 26.86 12.16 -20.29
CA TYR A 492 27.08 11.99 -18.87
C TYR A 492 26.57 13.19 -18.03
N ARG A 493 26.75 14.40 -18.54
CA ARG A 493 26.23 15.61 -17.89
C ARG A 493 24.70 15.58 -17.80
N HIS A 494 24.02 15.26 -18.90
CA HIS A 494 22.56 15.08 -18.89
C HIS A 494 22.12 14.00 -17.92
N TYR A 495 22.81 12.85 -17.92
CA TYR A 495 22.55 11.79 -16.95
C TYR A 495 22.63 12.27 -15.50
N LEU A 496 23.70 12.98 -15.12
CA LEU A 496 23.86 13.49 -13.75
C LEU A 496 22.77 14.55 -13.41
N THR A 497 22.39 15.38 -14.35
CA THR A 497 21.30 16.34 -14.18
C THR A 497 19.97 15.63 -13.98
N GLY A 498 19.70 14.57 -14.75
CA GLY A 498 18.55 13.70 -14.57
C GLY A 498 18.53 12.99 -13.21
N VAL A 499 19.70 12.57 -12.70
CA VAL A 499 19.81 11.98 -11.34
C VAL A 499 19.47 13.02 -10.27
N ASP A 500 19.90 14.28 -10.42
CA ASP A 500 19.56 15.34 -9.47
C ASP A 500 18.05 15.63 -9.47
N HIS A 501 17.42 15.71 -10.67
CA HIS A 501 15.97 15.88 -10.80
C HIS A 501 15.21 14.68 -10.19
N LEU A 502 15.68 13.47 -10.41
CA LEU A 502 15.09 12.24 -9.83
C LEU A 502 15.12 12.27 -8.29
N ASN A 503 16.26 12.66 -7.71
CA ASN A 503 16.40 12.81 -6.27
C ASN A 503 15.53 13.94 -5.70
N ALA A 504 15.22 14.96 -6.50
CA ALA A 504 14.31 16.05 -6.15
C ALA A 504 12.82 15.71 -6.44
N LEU A 505 12.50 14.48 -6.85
CA LEU A 505 11.17 14.01 -7.24
C LEU A 505 10.57 14.75 -8.45
N ALA A 506 11.39 15.46 -9.22
CA ALA A 506 11.02 16.13 -10.47
C ALA A 506 11.08 15.13 -11.63
N TYR A 507 10.13 14.18 -11.65
CA TYR A 507 10.19 13.04 -12.57
C TYR A 507 10.14 13.42 -14.05
N VAL A 508 9.35 14.43 -14.40
CA VAL A 508 9.22 14.91 -15.78
C VAL A 508 10.56 15.44 -16.28
N ASP A 509 11.21 16.31 -15.50
CA ASP A 509 12.52 16.87 -15.83
C ASP A 509 13.60 15.79 -15.86
N ALA A 510 13.53 14.81 -14.93
CA ALA A 510 14.44 13.69 -14.89
C ALA A 510 14.34 12.82 -16.16
N ILE A 511 13.12 12.51 -16.61
CA ILE A 511 12.86 11.73 -17.82
C ILE A 511 13.44 12.45 -19.04
N GLU A 512 13.16 13.75 -19.19
CA GLU A 512 13.67 14.57 -20.30
C GLU A 512 15.20 14.55 -20.37
N GLU A 513 15.87 14.69 -19.23
CA GLU A 513 17.33 14.67 -19.17
C GLU A 513 17.92 13.29 -19.44
N PHE A 514 17.30 12.21 -18.97
CA PHE A 514 17.75 10.86 -19.32
C PHE A 514 17.52 10.53 -20.80
N GLU A 515 16.42 10.99 -21.40
CA GLU A 515 16.15 10.83 -22.83
C GLU A 515 17.19 11.59 -23.67
N LYS A 516 17.56 12.83 -23.30
CA LYS A 516 18.68 13.57 -23.94
C LYS A 516 20.00 12.82 -23.83
N ALA A 517 20.30 12.21 -22.67
CA ALA A 517 21.51 11.43 -22.50
C ALA A 517 21.56 10.21 -23.45
N ILE A 518 20.41 9.55 -23.63
CA ILE A 518 20.24 8.40 -24.52
C ILE A 518 20.28 8.81 -25.99
N ASP A 519 19.70 9.95 -26.36
CA ASP A 519 19.74 10.48 -27.72
C ASP A 519 21.18 10.79 -28.16
N ILE A 520 22.00 11.31 -27.24
CA ILE A 520 23.42 11.59 -27.50
C ILE A 520 24.25 10.31 -27.54
N ASP A 521 23.98 9.36 -26.64
CA ASP A 521 24.67 8.07 -26.57
C ASP A 521 23.67 6.92 -26.32
N PRO A 522 23.14 6.31 -27.38
CA PRO A 522 22.21 5.17 -27.28
C PRO A 522 22.78 3.92 -26.58
N ALA A 523 24.09 3.87 -26.34
CA ALA A 523 24.74 2.78 -25.63
C ALA A 523 24.86 3.04 -24.11
N PHE A 524 24.35 4.18 -23.61
CA PHE A 524 24.50 4.56 -22.21
C PHE A 524 23.52 3.80 -21.29
N GLY A 525 23.84 2.56 -20.92
CA GLY A 525 22.99 1.67 -20.13
C GLY A 525 22.48 2.25 -18.81
N LYS A 526 23.31 2.97 -18.04
CA LYS A 526 22.91 3.60 -16.78
C LYS A 526 21.78 4.63 -16.95
N ALA A 527 21.73 5.31 -18.11
CA ALA A 527 20.65 6.25 -18.40
C ALA A 527 19.32 5.52 -18.62
N TYR A 528 19.31 4.37 -19.27
CA TYR A 528 18.11 3.51 -19.41
C TYR A 528 17.61 3.00 -18.06
N TYR A 529 18.48 2.57 -17.16
CA TYR A 529 18.11 2.14 -15.83
C TYR A 529 17.43 3.27 -15.03
N LYS A 530 18.04 4.45 -15.01
CA LYS A 530 17.46 5.59 -14.29
C LYS A 530 16.20 6.15 -14.96
N LEU A 531 16.11 6.05 -16.28
CA LEU A 531 14.88 6.39 -17.04
C LEU A 531 13.73 5.45 -16.66
N ALA A 532 13.99 4.14 -16.55
CA ALA A 532 13.01 3.16 -16.11
C ALA A 532 12.47 3.52 -14.71
N ILE A 533 13.36 3.82 -13.77
CA ILE A 533 13.01 4.25 -12.41
C ILE A 533 12.14 5.52 -12.43
N ALA A 534 12.56 6.53 -13.19
CA ALA A 534 11.83 7.80 -13.28
C ALA A 534 10.42 7.63 -13.86
N LYS A 535 10.26 6.84 -14.91
CA LYS A 535 8.97 6.52 -15.54
C LYS A 535 8.07 5.71 -14.59
N TRP A 536 8.62 4.73 -13.88
CA TRP A 536 7.87 3.93 -12.92
C TRP A 536 7.34 4.79 -11.75
N TRP A 537 8.12 5.73 -11.27
CA TRP A 537 7.70 6.62 -10.18
C TRP A 537 6.76 7.74 -10.64
N GLN A 538 6.83 8.15 -11.91
CA GLN A 538 5.90 9.10 -12.48
C GLN A 538 4.51 8.50 -12.68
N SER A 539 4.43 7.26 -13.20
CA SER A 539 3.18 6.61 -13.54
C SER A 539 3.34 5.09 -13.47
N SER A 540 2.71 4.49 -12.49
CA SER A 540 2.74 3.02 -12.29
C SER A 540 1.99 2.24 -13.39
N VAL A 541 1.59 2.87 -14.50
CA VAL A 541 0.75 2.27 -15.54
C VAL A 541 1.23 2.71 -16.91
N GLY A 542 1.94 1.81 -17.63
CA GLY A 542 2.32 2.14 -19.02
C GLY A 542 3.21 1.12 -19.73
N GLY A 543 4.09 0.40 -19.05
CA GLY A 543 5.01 -0.58 -19.65
C GLY A 543 6.25 0.00 -20.34
N ALA A 544 6.33 1.34 -20.51
CA ALA A 544 7.52 2.00 -21.11
C ALA A 544 8.75 1.91 -20.19
N GLU A 545 8.52 1.81 -18.88
CA GLU A 545 9.54 1.55 -17.87
C GLU A 545 10.17 0.17 -18.02
N ILE A 546 9.36 -0.86 -18.33
CA ILE A 546 9.80 -2.26 -18.51
C ILE A 546 10.70 -2.36 -19.72
N GLU A 547 10.42 -1.66 -20.83
CA GLU A 547 11.29 -1.66 -22.00
C GLU A 547 12.66 -1.04 -21.70
N SER A 548 12.69 0.07 -20.95
CA SER A 548 13.94 0.73 -20.59
C SER A 548 14.82 -0.14 -19.68
N ILE A 549 14.23 -0.82 -18.67
CA ILE A 549 15.02 -1.70 -17.80
C ILE A 549 15.48 -2.96 -18.52
N ARG A 550 14.71 -3.48 -19.48
CA ARG A 550 15.08 -4.59 -20.32
C ARG A 550 16.31 -4.28 -21.18
N ILE A 551 16.37 -3.10 -21.80
CA ILE A 551 17.52 -2.64 -22.58
C ILE A 551 18.78 -2.61 -21.70
N PHE A 552 18.68 -2.17 -20.46
CA PHE A 552 19.80 -2.19 -19.51
C PHE A 552 20.24 -3.62 -19.19
N LEU A 553 19.31 -4.53 -18.89
CA LEU A 553 19.62 -5.92 -18.51
C LEU A 553 20.17 -6.77 -19.66
N GLU A 554 19.80 -6.50 -20.90
CA GLU A 554 20.30 -7.20 -22.09
C GLU A 554 21.78 -6.89 -22.37
N ASN A 555 22.35 -5.87 -21.74
CA ASN A 555 23.71 -5.43 -22.02
C ASN A 555 24.65 -5.66 -20.81
N GLU A 556 25.18 -6.87 -20.71
CA GLU A 556 26.02 -7.34 -19.59
C GLU A 556 27.27 -6.46 -19.34
N LEU A 557 27.71 -5.66 -20.33
CA LEU A 557 28.94 -4.86 -20.25
C LEU A 557 28.80 -3.58 -19.38
N TYR A 558 27.56 -3.14 -19.08
CA TYR A 558 27.28 -1.81 -18.54
C TYR A 558 27.03 -1.77 -17.03
N ALA A 559 26.96 -2.91 -16.36
CA ALA A 559 26.54 -3.00 -14.97
C ALA A 559 27.53 -3.77 -14.09
N SER A 560 27.81 -3.23 -12.91
CA SER A 560 28.36 -4.01 -11.82
C SER A 560 27.36 -5.10 -11.39
N GLU A 561 27.81 -6.16 -10.73
CA GLU A 561 26.96 -7.21 -10.17
C GLU A 561 25.84 -6.60 -9.28
N LYS A 562 26.16 -5.58 -8.47
CA LYS A 562 25.20 -4.85 -7.65
C LYS A 562 24.12 -4.16 -8.50
N GLU A 563 24.53 -3.41 -9.54
CA GLU A 563 23.60 -2.69 -10.41
C GLU A 563 22.70 -3.64 -11.19
N ARG A 564 23.23 -4.75 -11.65
CA ARG A 564 22.47 -5.79 -12.34
C ARG A 564 21.41 -6.41 -11.43
N ARG A 565 21.80 -6.85 -10.23
CA ARG A 565 20.88 -7.44 -9.25
C ARG A 565 19.81 -6.44 -8.79
N MET A 566 20.17 -5.16 -8.67
CA MET A 566 19.20 -4.10 -8.39
C MET A 566 18.20 -3.96 -9.54
N ALA A 567 18.67 -3.95 -10.79
CA ALA A 567 17.80 -3.85 -11.97
C ALA A 567 16.89 -5.06 -12.13
N GLU A 568 17.40 -6.28 -11.89
CA GLU A 568 16.59 -7.51 -11.87
C GLU A 568 15.45 -7.42 -10.84
N THR A 569 15.77 -6.95 -9.64
CA THR A 569 14.75 -6.75 -8.59
C THR A 569 13.71 -5.70 -8.99
N MET A 570 14.16 -4.61 -9.61
CA MET A 570 13.27 -3.54 -10.07
C MET A 570 12.41 -3.99 -11.26
N ASP A 571 12.92 -4.82 -12.18
CA ASP A 571 12.13 -5.39 -13.28
C ASP A 571 10.96 -6.22 -12.75
N GLU A 572 11.20 -7.08 -11.77
CA GLU A 572 10.13 -7.87 -11.12
C GLU A 572 9.11 -6.97 -10.41
N LEU A 573 9.54 -5.90 -9.74
CA LEU A 573 8.65 -4.92 -9.11
C LEU A 573 7.80 -4.18 -10.15
N MET A 574 8.39 -3.73 -11.26
CA MET A 574 7.70 -3.05 -12.35
C MET A 574 6.67 -3.96 -13.05
N ARG A 575 6.97 -5.25 -13.16
CA ARG A 575 6.03 -6.28 -13.64
C ARG A 575 4.96 -6.66 -12.63
N ARG A 576 5.03 -6.12 -11.41
CA ARG A 576 4.17 -6.45 -10.26
C ARG A 576 4.28 -7.90 -9.80
N GLU A 577 5.41 -8.55 -10.07
CA GLU A 577 5.72 -9.91 -9.65
C GLU A 577 6.35 -9.90 -8.25
N PHE A 578 5.58 -9.39 -7.27
CA PHE A 578 6.07 -9.11 -5.91
C PHE A 578 6.55 -10.36 -5.16
N VAL A 579 6.03 -11.54 -5.51
CA VAL A 579 6.46 -12.84 -4.94
C VAL A 579 7.87 -13.16 -5.39
N GLN A 580 8.21 -12.87 -6.64
CA GLN A 580 9.54 -13.08 -7.24
C GLN A 580 10.52 -11.99 -6.80
N ALA A 581 10.06 -10.74 -6.71
CA ALA A 581 10.85 -9.60 -6.26
C ALA A 581 11.34 -9.74 -4.81
N LEU A 582 10.52 -10.30 -3.91
CA LEU A 582 10.81 -10.35 -2.49
C LEU A 582 12.12 -11.04 -2.13
N PRO A 583 12.43 -12.29 -2.56
CA PRO A 583 13.70 -12.95 -2.23
C PRO A 583 14.90 -12.24 -2.84
N LEU A 584 14.76 -11.57 -3.99
CA LEU A 584 15.81 -10.77 -4.61
C LEU A 584 16.12 -9.54 -3.75
N ALA A 585 15.08 -8.83 -3.30
CA ALA A 585 15.22 -7.66 -2.44
C ALA A 585 15.80 -8.04 -1.05
N GLU A 586 15.37 -9.17 -0.46
CA GLU A 586 15.95 -9.69 0.79
C GLU A 586 17.45 -10.03 0.63
N ALA A 587 17.85 -10.55 -0.51
CA ALA A 587 19.26 -10.81 -0.81
C ALA A 587 20.06 -9.51 -0.98
N LEU A 588 19.49 -8.52 -1.67
CA LEU A 588 20.11 -7.20 -1.83
C LEU A 588 20.36 -6.51 -0.48
N THR A 589 19.37 -6.47 0.41
CA THR A 589 19.54 -5.83 1.73
C THR A 589 20.53 -6.55 2.63
N ARG A 590 20.72 -7.85 2.45
CA ARG A 590 21.74 -8.64 3.15
C ARG A 590 23.13 -8.32 2.66
N ASP A 591 23.31 -8.27 1.33
CA ASP A 591 24.60 -8.12 0.69
C ASP A 591 25.04 -6.64 0.59
N TYR A 592 24.05 -5.71 0.54
CA TYR A 592 24.26 -4.26 0.45
C TYR A 592 23.40 -3.50 1.48
N PRO A 593 23.68 -3.68 2.80
CA PRO A 593 22.83 -3.15 3.88
C PRO A 593 22.83 -1.62 3.98
N ASP A 594 23.78 -0.95 3.34
CA ASP A 594 23.93 0.51 3.35
C ASP A 594 23.35 1.20 2.09
N GLU A 595 22.74 0.44 1.20
CA GLU A 595 22.10 0.97 -0.01
C GLU A 595 20.60 1.22 0.24
N LYS A 596 20.19 2.50 0.20
CA LYS A 596 18.79 2.90 0.46
C LYS A 596 17.81 2.31 -0.55
N GLU A 597 18.22 2.19 -1.82
CA GLU A 597 17.40 1.62 -2.88
C GLU A 597 17.11 0.13 -2.67
N ALA A 598 18.03 -0.62 -2.05
CA ALA A 598 17.80 -2.02 -1.69
C ALA A 598 16.71 -2.15 -0.63
N TRP A 599 16.75 -1.31 0.41
CA TRP A 599 15.71 -1.27 1.45
C TRP A 599 14.38 -0.76 0.92
N TYR A 600 14.41 0.21 -0.01
CA TYR A 600 13.21 0.66 -0.70
C TYR A 600 12.57 -0.46 -1.53
N ALA A 601 13.36 -1.18 -2.34
CA ALA A 601 12.88 -2.32 -3.11
C ALA A 601 12.29 -3.43 -2.23
N LEU A 602 12.92 -3.71 -1.07
CA LEU A 602 12.36 -4.64 -0.08
C LEU A 602 11.02 -4.13 0.47
N GLY A 603 10.93 -2.86 0.81
CA GLY A 603 9.69 -2.23 1.27
C GLY A 603 8.57 -2.33 0.23
N GLU A 604 8.85 -2.06 -1.04
CA GLU A 604 7.90 -2.19 -2.16
C GLU A 604 7.41 -3.65 -2.31
N ALA A 605 8.34 -4.61 -2.35
CA ALA A 605 8.00 -6.02 -2.45
C ALA A 605 7.11 -6.48 -1.29
N GLN A 606 7.40 -6.04 -0.05
CA GLN A 606 6.61 -6.35 1.15
C GLN A 606 5.26 -5.64 1.14
N TYR A 607 5.22 -4.35 0.77
CA TYR A 607 3.99 -3.54 0.80
C TYR A 607 2.93 -4.06 -0.19
N HIS A 608 3.37 -4.46 -1.39
CA HIS A 608 2.52 -4.95 -2.46
C HIS A 608 2.40 -6.47 -2.50
N TYR A 609 2.99 -7.19 -1.53
CA TYR A 609 2.93 -8.66 -1.49
C TYR A 609 1.48 -9.15 -1.51
N PRO A 610 1.16 -10.20 -2.32
CA PRO A 610 -0.20 -10.74 -2.40
C PRO A 610 -0.78 -11.11 -1.02
N GLY A 611 -2.06 -10.81 -0.81
CA GLY A 611 -2.73 -11.03 0.46
C GLY A 611 -2.37 -10.02 1.56
N GLN A 612 -1.55 -9.03 1.26
CA GLN A 612 -1.14 -7.95 2.16
C GLN A 612 -0.48 -8.42 3.48
N SER A 613 -0.11 -9.69 3.58
CA SER A 613 0.43 -10.31 4.79
C SER A 613 1.74 -9.68 5.28
N ARG A 614 2.52 -9.07 4.38
CA ARG A 614 3.80 -8.44 4.70
C ARG A 614 3.79 -6.91 4.67
N ARG A 615 2.63 -6.29 4.43
CA ARG A 615 2.53 -4.82 4.32
C ARG A 615 3.05 -4.09 5.55
N PHE A 616 2.82 -4.64 6.74
CA PHE A 616 3.28 -4.01 7.98
C PHE A 616 4.77 -4.21 8.24
N GLU A 617 5.38 -5.25 7.67
CA GLU A 617 6.83 -5.45 7.71
C GLU A 617 7.55 -4.37 6.88
N SER A 618 6.92 -3.90 5.79
CA SER A 618 7.49 -2.88 4.91
C SER A 618 7.85 -1.58 5.61
N LEU A 619 7.18 -1.25 6.74
CA LEU A 619 7.47 -0.03 7.50
C LEU A 619 8.92 0.02 7.94
N ALA A 620 9.44 -1.08 8.51
CA ALA A 620 10.83 -1.14 8.95
C ALA A 620 11.83 -1.00 7.78
N SER A 621 11.49 -1.57 6.62
CA SER A 621 12.31 -1.47 5.41
C SER A 621 12.33 -0.04 4.86
N PHE A 622 11.18 0.61 4.77
CA PHE A 622 11.08 2.00 4.34
C PHE A 622 11.75 2.98 5.32
N GLU A 623 11.56 2.78 6.63
CA GLU A 623 12.25 3.57 7.66
C GLU A 623 13.78 3.41 7.59
N LYS A 624 14.26 2.20 7.30
CA LYS A 624 15.69 1.98 7.11
C LYS A 624 16.21 2.70 5.86
N ALA A 625 15.47 2.67 4.74
CA ALA A 625 15.81 3.43 3.54
C ALA A 625 15.90 4.94 3.82
N MET A 626 14.93 5.50 4.57
CA MET A 626 14.90 6.91 4.96
C MET A 626 15.99 7.26 5.98
N ALA A 627 16.37 6.34 6.87
CA ALA A 627 17.46 6.55 7.81
C ALA A 627 18.83 6.58 7.12
N LEU A 628 18.98 5.88 6.00
CA LEU A 628 20.18 5.94 5.17
C LEU A 628 20.29 7.25 4.39
N ASP A 629 19.17 7.83 4.00
CA ASP A 629 19.07 9.15 3.38
C ASP A 629 17.78 9.86 3.86
N PRO A 630 17.88 10.82 4.80
CA PRO A 630 16.72 11.57 5.30
C PRO A 630 16.00 12.43 4.25
N ASP A 631 16.63 12.71 3.11
CA ASP A 631 16.00 13.39 1.97
C ASP A 631 15.34 12.43 0.98
N PHE A 632 15.43 11.13 1.22
CA PHE A 632 14.80 10.12 0.40
C PHE A 632 13.29 10.02 0.68
N GLN A 633 12.51 10.84 0.01
CA GLN A 633 11.09 11.06 0.28
C GLN A 633 10.18 9.97 -0.31
N LEU A 634 10.65 9.17 -1.27
CA LEU A 634 9.87 8.16 -1.98
C LEU A 634 9.13 7.16 -1.05
N PRO A 635 9.77 6.62 0.01
CA PRO A 635 9.09 5.68 0.89
C PRO A 635 7.94 6.29 1.68
N TRP A 636 7.93 7.64 1.82
CA TRP A 636 7.03 8.33 2.73
C TRP A 636 5.53 8.07 2.49
N GLY A 637 5.13 7.98 1.23
CA GLY A 637 3.74 7.66 0.88
C GLY A 637 3.27 6.34 1.49
N HIS A 638 4.14 5.33 1.45
CA HIS A 638 3.90 4.01 2.02
C HIS A 638 4.00 4.02 3.55
N VAL A 639 5.02 4.67 4.12
CA VAL A 639 5.17 4.86 5.58
C VAL A 639 3.90 5.47 6.16
N ARG A 640 3.45 6.61 5.60
CA ARG A 640 2.22 7.26 6.01
C ARG A 640 1.00 6.34 5.88
N SER A 641 0.86 5.65 4.74
CA SER A 641 -0.26 4.72 4.51
C SER A 641 -0.29 3.60 5.54
N VAL A 642 0.88 3.02 5.86
CA VAL A 642 0.98 1.94 6.88
C VAL A 642 0.67 2.48 8.26
N MET A 643 1.21 3.63 8.65
CA MET A 643 0.96 4.23 9.97
C MET A 643 -0.51 4.62 10.15
N LEU A 644 -1.14 5.24 9.14
CA LEU A 644 -2.57 5.56 9.17
C LEU A 644 -3.45 4.31 9.26
N ARG A 645 -3.10 3.23 8.55
CA ARG A 645 -3.80 1.95 8.65
C ARG A 645 -3.65 1.31 10.04
N ARG A 646 -2.57 1.59 10.75
CA ARG A 646 -2.37 1.21 12.16
C ARG A 646 -3.15 2.09 13.14
N GLY A 647 -3.73 3.21 12.69
CA GLY A 647 -4.30 4.23 13.56
C GLY A 647 -3.24 4.97 14.38
N ASP A 648 -1.98 4.93 13.94
CA ASP A 648 -0.84 5.54 14.63
C ASP A 648 -0.61 6.98 14.11
N GLU A 649 -1.60 7.83 14.30
CA GLU A 649 -1.54 9.23 13.87
C GLU A 649 -0.57 10.07 14.71
N GLU A 650 -0.43 9.73 16.00
CA GLU A 650 0.55 10.39 16.88
C GLU A 650 1.97 10.00 16.50
N GLY A 651 2.24 8.72 16.25
CA GLY A 651 3.53 8.27 15.76
C GLY A 651 3.89 8.87 14.40
N LEU A 652 2.92 9.05 13.52
CA LEU A 652 3.12 9.74 12.24
C LEU A 652 3.56 11.20 12.43
N ARG A 653 2.92 11.93 13.35
CA ARG A 653 3.32 13.29 13.71
C ARG A 653 4.73 13.32 14.28
N ASP A 654 5.02 12.45 15.25
CA ASP A 654 6.33 12.43 15.92
C ASP A 654 7.45 12.09 14.92
N LYS A 655 7.17 11.22 13.94
CA LYS A 655 8.12 10.90 12.86
C LYS A 655 8.40 12.09 11.95
N ILE A 656 7.40 12.89 11.63
CA ILE A 656 7.58 14.12 10.84
C ILE A 656 8.43 15.14 11.61
N GLU A 657 8.19 15.30 12.92
CA GLU A 657 9.00 16.21 13.76
C GLU A 657 10.47 15.74 13.87
N GLU A 658 10.72 14.43 13.93
CA GLU A 658 12.06 13.84 13.85
C GLU A 658 12.75 14.22 12.52
N LEU A 659 12.06 14.05 11.40
CA LEU A 659 12.58 14.36 10.06
C LEU A 659 12.83 15.86 9.86
N LEU A 660 11.95 16.70 10.39
CA LEU A 660 12.13 18.16 10.41
C LEU A 660 13.29 18.60 11.31
N ALA A 661 13.48 17.93 12.45
CA ALA A 661 14.63 18.22 13.31
C ALA A 661 15.97 17.91 12.59
N GLY A 662 16.00 16.88 11.75
CA GLY A 662 17.15 16.53 10.92
C GLY A 662 17.35 17.47 9.73
N ASN A 663 16.30 18.00 9.15
CA ASN A 663 16.34 18.94 8.02
C ASN A 663 15.24 20.03 8.13
N PRO A 664 15.46 21.08 8.97
CA PRO A 664 14.45 22.10 9.25
C PRO A 664 14.05 22.95 8.04
N GLY A 665 14.87 22.97 6.98
CA GLY A 665 14.63 23.77 5.77
C GLY A 665 13.88 23.02 4.67
N ASN A 666 13.57 21.74 4.83
CA ASN A 666 13.00 20.93 3.77
C ASN A 666 11.50 21.23 3.56
N PRO A 667 11.09 21.77 2.39
CA PRO A 667 9.71 22.18 2.13
C PRO A 667 8.73 21.00 2.17
N PHE A 668 9.17 19.81 1.78
CA PHE A 668 8.34 18.61 1.75
C PHE A 668 7.85 18.23 3.15
N TRP A 669 8.75 18.18 4.15
CA TRP A 669 8.37 17.81 5.51
C TRP A 669 7.45 18.83 6.17
N HIS A 670 7.60 20.11 5.84
CA HIS A 670 6.66 21.16 6.27
C HIS A 670 5.26 20.95 5.67
N ARG A 671 5.16 20.52 4.39
CA ARG A 671 3.88 20.17 3.77
C ARG A 671 3.24 18.95 4.46
N GLU A 672 4.02 17.91 4.70
CA GLU A 672 3.52 16.69 5.36
C GLU A 672 3.12 16.96 6.82
N ARG A 673 3.82 17.84 7.54
CA ARG A 673 3.39 18.31 8.86
C ARG A 673 2.04 19.00 8.81
N ALA A 674 1.85 19.95 7.90
CA ALA A 674 0.58 20.65 7.74
C ALA A 674 -0.57 19.67 7.42
N ARG A 675 -0.32 18.72 6.50
CA ARG A 675 -1.24 17.64 6.15
C ARG A 675 -1.63 16.75 7.35
N THR A 676 -0.66 16.36 8.15
CA THR A 676 -0.90 15.49 9.32
C THR A 676 -1.60 16.23 10.45
N THR A 677 -1.33 17.55 10.62
CA THR A 677 -1.99 18.37 11.63
C THR A 677 -3.51 18.42 11.47
N VAL A 678 -4.03 18.31 10.25
CA VAL A 678 -5.48 18.18 9.98
C VAL A 678 -6.09 17.00 10.73
N ARG A 679 -5.35 15.91 10.90
CA ARG A 679 -5.85 14.68 11.53
C ARG A 679 -5.76 14.69 13.05
N VAL A 680 -4.68 15.28 13.59
CA VAL A 680 -4.36 15.19 15.03
C VAL A 680 -4.53 16.51 15.79
N GLY A 681 -4.74 17.63 15.08
CA GLY A 681 -4.83 18.97 15.65
C GLY A 681 -6.21 19.59 15.49
N THR A 682 -6.29 20.86 15.88
CA THR A 682 -7.46 21.71 15.65
C THR A 682 -7.34 22.47 14.33
N ALA A 683 -8.44 23.07 13.85
CA ALA A 683 -8.41 23.97 12.69
C ALA A 683 -7.42 25.16 12.85
N GLU A 684 -7.19 25.61 14.09
CA GLU A 684 -6.21 26.65 14.42
C GLU A 684 -4.77 26.12 14.26
N ASP A 685 -4.52 24.88 14.73
CA ASP A 685 -3.21 24.24 14.58
C ASP A 685 -2.90 23.99 13.11
N THR A 686 -3.89 23.57 12.32
CA THR A 686 -3.76 23.41 10.86
C THR A 686 -3.41 24.71 10.18
N ARG A 687 -4.10 25.81 10.51
CA ARG A 687 -3.78 27.14 9.93
C ARG A 687 -2.35 27.56 10.25
N ARG A 688 -1.91 27.39 11.51
CA ARG A 688 -0.55 27.69 11.94
C ARG A 688 0.50 26.85 11.20
N ALA A 689 0.25 25.54 11.05
CA ALA A 689 1.15 24.65 10.32
C ALA A 689 1.25 25.03 8.84
N VAL A 690 0.14 25.42 8.21
CA VAL A 690 0.11 25.92 6.83
C VAL A 690 0.89 27.24 6.70
N GLU A 691 0.69 28.20 7.60
CA GLU A 691 1.42 29.48 7.59
C GLU A 691 2.93 29.26 7.74
N GLU A 692 3.33 28.35 8.58
CA GLU A 692 4.74 27.99 8.75
C GLU A 692 5.28 27.32 7.47
N ALA A 693 4.55 26.33 6.90
CA ALA A 693 4.95 25.64 5.67
C ALA A 693 5.12 26.62 4.48
N LEU A 694 4.31 27.69 4.39
CA LEU A 694 4.41 28.71 3.33
C LEU A 694 5.73 29.48 3.35
N ARG A 695 6.46 29.53 4.47
CA ARG A 695 7.78 30.17 4.54
C ARG A 695 8.82 29.40 3.74
N PHE A 696 8.66 28.08 3.62
CA PHE A 696 9.56 27.18 2.92
C PHE A 696 9.05 26.83 1.52
N ASN A 697 7.73 26.84 1.30
CA ASN A 697 7.09 26.56 0.02
C ASN A 697 6.83 27.88 -0.72
N THR A 698 7.88 28.41 -1.35
CA THR A 698 7.84 29.78 -1.95
C THR A 698 7.36 29.78 -3.40
N LYS A 699 7.58 28.67 -4.15
CA LYS A 699 7.16 28.57 -5.55
C LYS A 699 5.66 28.34 -5.67
N PRO A 700 5.00 28.81 -6.74
CA PRO A 700 3.57 28.57 -7.00
C PRO A 700 3.18 27.09 -6.94
N ALA A 701 3.93 26.23 -7.61
CA ALA A 701 3.70 24.78 -7.62
C ALA A 701 3.77 24.15 -6.22
N ASP A 702 4.76 24.55 -5.39
CA ASP A 702 4.90 24.04 -4.01
C ASP A 702 3.73 24.48 -3.13
N ARG A 703 3.23 25.72 -3.31
CA ARG A 703 2.06 26.23 -2.59
C ARG A 703 0.78 25.50 -3.00
N ARG A 704 0.61 25.25 -4.31
CA ARG A 704 -0.49 24.45 -4.83
C ARG A 704 -0.51 23.07 -4.15
N GLU A 705 0.63 22.40 -4.13
CA GLU A 705 0.77 21.07 -3.56
C GLU A 705 0.54 21.06 -2.03
N LEU A 706 1.01 22.10 -1.31
CA LEU A 706 0.71 22.27 0.11
C LEU A 706 -0.81 22.36 0.35
N TYR A 707 -1.50 23.24 -0.35
CA TYR A 707 -2.93 23.42 -0.16
C TYR A 707 -3.74 22.19 -0.59
N LYS A 708 -3.36 21.53 -1.69
CA LYS A 708 -3.95 20.27 -2.15
C LYS A 708 -3.85 19.19 -1.06
N ASN A 709 -2.66 19.00 -0.51
CA ASN A 709 -2.40 17.97 0.51
C ASN A 709 -3.22 18.20 1.79
N VAL A 710 -3.37 19.45 2.22
CA VAL A 710 -4.21 19.83 3.36
C VAL A 710 -5.69 19.60 3.04
N ALA A 711 -6.14 19.99 1.84
CA ALA A 711 -7.54 19.81 1.40
C ALA A 711 -7.93 18.34 1.33
N VAL A 712 -7.09 17.48 0.73
CA VAL A 712 -7.32 16.03 0.67
C VAL A 712 -7.40 15.43 2.08
N SER A 713 -6.50 15.84 2.98
CA SER A 713 -6.54 15.34 4.36
C SER A 713 -7.81 15.80 5.10
N ALA A 714 -8.29 17.03 4.84
CA ALA A 714 -9.53 17.56 5.42
C ALA A 714 -10.76 16.80 4.90
N ASP A 715 -10.79 16.49 3.60
CA ASP A 715 -11.84 15.66 3.00
C ASP A 715 -11.86 14.24 3.58
N ASP A 716 -10.69 13.59 3.68
CA ASP A 716 -10.55 12.27 4.32
C ASP A 716 -11.10 12.24 5.76
N MET A 717 -10.99 13.35 6.48
CA MET A 717 -11.51 13.52 7.84
C MET A 717 -12.98 13.96 7.90
N GLY A 718 -13.61 14.22 6.75
CA GLY A 718 -15.00 14.71 6.67
C GLY A 718 -15.14 16.21 6.98
N TYR A 719 -14.06 16.98 6.96
CA TYR A 719 -14.06 18.44 7.14
C TYR A 719 -14.28 19.14 5.80
N GLU A 720 -15.41 18.86 5.15
CA GLU A 720 -15.72 19.29 3.77
C GLU A 720 -15.60 20.80 3.56
N GLY A 721 -16.05 21.61 4.52
CA GLY A 721 -15.94 23.07 4.45
C GLY A 721 -14.49 23.54 4.42
N GLU A 722 -13.59 22.95 5.19
CA GLU A 722 -12.16 23.26 5.16
C GLU A 722 -11.50 22.76 3.87
N ALA A 723 -11.85 21.57 3.42
CA ALA A 723 -11.35 21.00 2.17
C ALA A 723 -11.69 21.92 0.99
N ILE A 724 -12.91 22.42 0.87
CA ILE A 724 -13.34 23.39 -0.16
C ILE A 724 -12.46 24.66 -0.12
N VAL A 725 -12.19 25.19 1.07
CA VAL A 725 -11.35 26.41 1.23
C VAL A 725 -9.93 26.14 0.72
N TYR A 726 -9.34 25.01 1.08
CA TYR A 726 -7.96 24.74 0.68
C TYR A 726 -7.83 24.32 -0.78
N PHE A 727 -8.81 23.61 -1.36
CA PHE A 727 -8.81 23.37 -2.81
C PHE A 727 -8.91 24.68 -3.62
N ARG A 728 -9.73 25.65 -3.20
CA ARG A 728 -9.76 26.98 -3.84
C ARG A 728 -8.40 27.67 -3.77
N LYS A 729 -7.75 27.68 -2.60
CA LYS A 729 -6.40 28.23 -2.43
C LYS A 729 -5.37 27.51 -3.31
N ALA A 730 -5.50 26.21 -3.52
CA ALA A 730 -4.61 25.46 -4.39
C ALA A 730 -4.72 25.91 -5.86
N LEU A 731 -5.94 26.10 -6.37
CA LEU A 731 -6.20 26.61 -7.71
C LEU A 731 -5.73 28.05 -7.89
N GLU A 732 -5.80 28.89 -6.85
CA GLU A 732 -5.32 30.27 -6.90
C GLU A 732 -3.80 30.37 -6.83
N ALA A 733 -3.12 29.40 -6.21
CA ALA A 733 -1.67 29.44 -5.96
C ALA A 733 -0.84 29.27 -7.22
N ASP A 734 -1.31 28.51 -8.21
CA ASP A 734 -0.61 28.23 -9.46
C ASP A 734 -1.60 28.17 -10.64
N ARG A 735 -1.95 29.35 -11.14
CA ARG A 735 -2.95 29.49 -12.20
C ARG A 735 -2.45 29.07 -13.59
N ASP A 736 -1.14 29.08 -13.78
CA ASP A 736 -0.51 28.78 -15.05
C ASP A 736 -0.40 27.26 -15.31
N HIS A 737 -0.45 26.46 -14.25
CA HIS A 737 -0.35 25.01 -14.33
C HIS A 737 -1.54 24.36 -13.61
N LEU A 738 -2.60 24.12 -14.36
CA LEU A 738 -3.83 23.54 -13.85
C LEU A 738 -3.64 22.07 -13.48
N ASP A 739 -3.99 21.71 -12.24
CA ASP A 739 -4.15 20.32 -11.83
C ASP A 739 -5.65 19.97 -11.90
N GLU A 740 -6.01 19.20 -12.90
CA GLU A 740 -7.39 18.77 -13.15
C GLU A 740 -8.02 18.06 -11.96
N THR A 741 -7.22 17.29 -11.20
CA THR A 741 -7.73 16.53 -10.04
C THR A 741 -8.24 17.46 -8.93
N ILE A 742 -7.59 18.61 -8.73
CA ILE A 742 -8.04 19.62 -7.76
C ILE A 742 -9.41 20.20 -8.15
N VAL A 743 -9.63 20.44 -9.45
CA VAL A 743 -10.90 20.95 -9.96
C VAL A 743 -12.01 19.92 -9.76
N GLN A 744 -11.73 18.67 -10.09
CA GLN A 744 -12.68 17.57 -9.94
C GLN A 744 -13.04 17.33 -8.46
N ASP A 745 -12.06 17.32 -7.54
CA ASP A 745 -12.30 17.15 -6.12
C ASP A 745 -13.11 18.32 -5.54
N LEU A 746 -12.79 19.55 -5.93
CA LEU A 746 -13.57 20.72 -5.51
C LEU A 746 -15.03 20.66 -6.02
N ALA A 747 -15.22 20.33 -7.32
CA ALA A 747 -16.56 20.19 -7.87
C ALA A 747 -17.34 19.05 -7.22
N ARG A 748 -16.71 17.94 -6.92
CA ARG A 748 -17.28 16.81 -6.19
C ARG A 748 -17.75 17.21 -4.78
N LEU A 749 -16.96 17.96 -4.05
CA LEU A 749 -17.32 18.44 -2.71
C LEU A 749 -18.46 19.48 -2.75
N LEU A 750 -18.40 20.41 -3.69
CA LEU A 750 -19.47 21.40 -3.90
C LEU A 750 -20.79 20.71 -4.28
N ARG A 751 -20.74 19.70 -5.13
CA ARG A 751 -21.90 18.85 -5.48
C ARG A 751 -22.49 18.18 -4.24
N LYS A 752 -21.63 17.57 -3.40
CA LYS A 752 -22.03 16.89 -2.16
C LYS A 752 -22.68 17.85 -1.14
N ASP A 753 -22.26 19.11 -1.14
CA ASP A 753 -22.83 20.20 -0.33
C ASP A 753 -24.06 20.87 -1.00
N ALA A 754 -24.58 20.27 -2.10
CA ALA A 754 -25.67 20.78 -2.92
C ALA A 754 -25.45 22.20 -3.50
N ARG A 755 -24.21 22.64 -3.65
CA ARG A 755 -23.78 23.91 -4.25
C ARG A 755 -23.53 23.73 -5.75
N TYR A 756 -24.55 23.30 -6.47
CA TYR A 756 -24.46 22.88 -7.87
C TYR A 756 -24.00 24.00 -8.81
N ASP A 757 -24.53 25.21 -8.65
CA ASP A 757 -24.15 26.36 -9.48
C ASP A 757 -22.65 26.71 -9.33
N GLU A 758 -22.13 26.62 -8.10
CA GLU A 758 -20.71 26.86 -7.85
C GLU A 758 -19.84 25.72 -8.42
N ALA A 759 -20.32 24.49 -8.35
CA ALA A 759 -19.63 23.34 -8.95
C ALA A 759 -19.52 23.52 -10.47
N GLU A 760 -20.62 23.87 -11.16
CA GLU A 760 -20.59 24.17 -12.60
C GLU A 760 -19.68 25.35 -12.92
N GLN A 761 -19.74 26.43 -12.13
CA GLN A 761 -18.85 27.59 -12.34
C GLN A 761 -17.38 27.23 -12.20
N VAL A 762 -17.00 26.36 -11.29
CA VAL A 762 -15.64 25.86 -11.12
C VAL A 762 -15.20 25.07 -12.36
N LEU A 763 -16.05 24.15 -12.87
CA LEU A 763 -15.77 23.38 -14.07
C LEU A 763 -15.58 24.29 -15.29
N ASP A 764 -16.46 25.26 -15.49
CA ASP A 764 -16.40 26.19 -16.63
C ASP A 764 -15.22 27.17 -16.55
N THR A 765 -14.81 27.54 -15.35
CA THR A 765 -13.69 28.46 -15.13
C THR A 765 -12.36 27.78 -15.41
N TYR A 766 -12.17 26.59 -14.89
CA TYR A 766 -10.86 25.92 -14.88
C TYR A 766 -10.70 24.83 -15.94
N LEU A 767 -11.77 24.16 -16.36
CA LEU A 767 -11.74 23.10 -17.37
C LEU A 767 -12.37 23.56 -18.70
N SER A 768 -12.14 24.82 -19.11
CA SER A 768 -12.72 25.38 -20.33
C SER A 768 -12.06 24.87 -21.62
N GLY A 769 -10.84 24.33 -21.55
CA GLY A 769 -10.10 23.80 -22.70
C GLY A 769 -10.75 22.53 -23.31
N GLN A 770 -10.47 22.28 -24.59
CA GLN A 770 -10.97 21.10 -25.30
C GLN A 770 -10.32 19.82 -24.76
N GLU A 771 -9.08 19.90 -24.29
CA GLU A 771 -8.34 18.83 -23.64
C GLU A 771 -9.01 18.30 -22.36
N PHE A 772 -9.77 19.14 -21.65
CA PHE A 772 -10.48 18.81 -20.42
C PHE A 772 -11.95 18.47 -20.62
N GLU A 773 -12.44 18.46 -21.88
CA GLU A 773 -13.87 18.28 -22.17
C GLU A 773 -14.47 17.02 -21.54
N GLN A 774 -13.75 15.89 -21.63
CA GLN A 774 -14.25 14.63 -21.10
C GLN A 774 -14.39 14.67 -19.55
N ALA A 775 -13.44 15.24 -18.85
CA ALA A 775 -13.48 15.39 -17.40
C ALA A 775 -14.60 16.35 -16.97
N ARG A 776 -14.69 17.51 -17.64
CA ARG A 776 -15.74 18.51 -17.39
C ARG A 776 -17.14 17.92 -17.59
N GLU A 777 -17.39 17.31 -18.75
CA GLU A 777 -18.73 16.77 -19.05
C GLU A 777 -19.07 15.56 -18.19
N GLY A 778 -18.09 14.73 -17.78
CA GLY A 778 -18.29 13.66 -16.82
C GLY A 778 -18.77 14.16 -15.46
N MET A 779 -18.10 15.19 -14.92
CA MET A 779 -18.51 15.82 -13.67
C MET A 779 -19.86 16.53 -13.77
N ARG A 780 -20.16 17.15 -14.92
CA ARG A 780 -21.45 17.78 -15.18
C ARG A 780 -22.60 16.76 -15.21
N VAL A 781 -22.39 15.58 -15.77
CA VAL A 781 -23.38 14.50 -15.70
C VAL A 781 -23.70 14.16 -14.23
N TRP A 782 -22.70 14.06 -13.36
CA TRP A 782 -22.96 13.76 -11.94
C TRP A 782 -23.71 14.88 -11.23
N ILE A 783 -23.40 16.16 -11.53
CA ILE A 783 -24.11 17.32 -10.97
C ILE A 783 -25.58 17.32 -11.40
N LEU A 784 -25.84 17.11 -12.68
CA LEU A 784 -27.19 17.09 -13.25
C LEU A 784 -27.99 15.87 -12.79
N ASN A 785 -27.31 14.74 -12.54
CA ASN A 785 -27.95 13.53 -12.02
C ASN A 785 -28.48 13.74 -10.60
N ASP A 786 -27.72 14.39 -9.72
CA ASP A 786 -28.18 14.76 -8.38
C ASP A 786 -29.37 15.76 -8.41
N GLN A 787 -29.48 16.54 -9.48
CA GLN A 787 -30.60 17.45 -9.72
C GLN A 787 -31.79 16.78 -10.42
N HIS A 788 -31.71 15.47 -10.72
CA HIS A 788 -32.70 14.69 -11.48
C HIS A 788 -32.95 15.20 -12.92
N GLU A 789 -31.93 15.84 -13.51
CA GLU A 789 -31.99 16.39 -14.89
C GLU A 789 -31.57 15.31 -15.95
N PHE A 790 -32.13 14.10 -15.81
CA PHE A 790 -31.73 12.91 -16.59
C PHE A 790 -31.70 13.12 -18.11
N SER A 791 -32.67 13.87 -18.67
CA SER A 791 -32.70 14.18 -20.12
C SER A 791 -31.48 15.04 -20.56
N ARG A 792 -30.92 15.86 -19.67
CA ARG A 792 -29.68 16.62 -19.96
C ARG A 792 -28.46 15.73 -19.86
N CYS A 793 -28.41 14.88 -18.84
CA CYS A 793 -27.37 13.88 -18.67
C CYS A 793 -27.27 12.98 -19.91
N LEU A 794 -28.39 12.45 -20.36
CA LEU A 794 -28.48 11.59 -21.54
C LEU A 794 -27.94 12.27 -22.81
N ARG A 795 -28.28 13.55 -23.04
CA ARG A 795 -27.75 14.30 -24.20
C ARG A 795 -26.23 14.44 -24.16
N ILE A 796 -25.67 14.72 -22.96
CA ILE A 796 -24.22 14.83 -22.79
C ILE A 796 -23.57 13.47 -23.03
N ALA A 797 -24.03 12.42 -22.38
CA ALA A 797 -23.49 11.07 -22.50
C ALA A 797 -23.49 10.56 -23.96
N THR A 798 -24.61 10.73 -24.65
CA THR A 798 -24.74 10.37 -26.08
C THR A 798 -23.76 11.15 -26.95
N THR A 799 -23.64 12.48 -26.73
CA THR A 799 -22.71 13.32 -27.49
C THR A 799 -21.26 12.91 -27.28
N MET A 800 -20.88 12.69 -26.02
CA MET A 800 -19.52 12.32 -25.66
C MET A 800 -19.14 10.93 -26.13
N ALA A 801 -20.06 9.95 -26.02
CA ALA A 801 -19.85 8.61 -26.52
C ALA A 801 -19.60 8.60 -28.05
N ARG A 802 -20.30 9.40 -28.82
CA ARG A 802 -20.09 9.52 -30.28
C ARG A 802 -18.81 10.29 -30.63
N LYS A 803 -18.45 11.31 -29.84
CA LYS A 803 -17.26 12.12 -30.07
C LYS A 803 -15.98 11.39 -29.68
N TYR A 804 -16.01 10.54 -28.65
CA TYR A 804 -14.86 9.80 -28.13
C TYR A 804 -15.11 8.28 -28.18
N PRO A 805 -15.11 7.67 -29.38
CA PRO A 805 -15.49 6.26 -29.57
C PRO A 805 -14.56 5.27 -28.87
N ASP A 806 -13.30 5.65 -28.62
CA ASP A 806 -12.31 4.81 -27.95
C ASP A 806 -12.50 4.77 -26.42
N ASN A 807 -13.24 5.73 -25.85
CA ASN A 807 -13.56 5.76 -24.43
C ASN A 807 -14.88 5.03 -24.13
N ILE A 808 -14.77 3.76 -23.77
CA ILE A 808 -15.90 2.89 -23.49
C ILE A 808 -16.74 3.35 -22.27
N LEU A 809 -16.17 4.14 -21.36
CA LEU A 809 -16.89 4.64 -20.18
C LEU A 809 -18.07 5.52 -20.57
N TRP A 810 -17.98 6.24 -21.70
CA TRP A 810 -19.10 7.03 -22.19
C TRP A 810 -20.28 6.19 -22.72
N LEU A 811 -20.04 4.95 -23.14
CA LEU A 811 -21.11 4.02 -23.48
C LEU A 811 -21.84 3.54 -22.21
N PHE A 812 -21.11 3.29 -21.13
CA PHE A 812 -21.69 2.96 -19.83
C PHE A 812 -22.54 4.11 -19.28
N THR A 813 -21.98 5.33 -19.31
CA THR A 813 -22.71 6.53 -18.91
C THR A 813 -23.97 6.73 -19.75
N TRP A 814 -23.91 6.46 -21.06
CA TRP A 814 -25.09 6.54 -21.95
C TRP A 814 -26.14 5.51 -21.56
N ALA A 815 -25.76 4.26 -21.31
CA ALA A 815 -26.68 3.20 -20.87
C ALA A 815 -27.39 3.57 -19.56
N GLU A 816 -26.60 3.96 -18.55
CA GLU A 816 -27.10 4.37 -17.24
C GLU A 816 -28.10 5.54 -17.36
N GLN A 817 -27.74 6.59 -18.12
CA GLN A 817 -28.59 7.76 -18.25
C GLN A 817 -29.82 7.53 -19.11
N ALA A 818 -29.81 6.58 -20.07
CA ALA A 818 -31.01 6.16 -20.83
C ALA A 818 -31.99 5.43 -19.89
N ILE A 819 -31.50 4.57 -19.02
CA ILE A 819 -32.30 3.86 -18.02
C ILE A 819 -32.90 4.86 -17.02
N ASP A 820 -32.11 5.76 -16.44
CA ASP A 820 -32.57 6.75 -15.46
C ASP A 820 -33.62 7.72 -16.08
N ALA A 821 -33.49 8.03 -17.37
CA ALA A 821 -34.45 8.85 -18.13
C ALA A 821 -35.71 8.08 -18.56
N GLY A 822 -35.74 6.75 -18.45
CA GLY A 822 -36.80 5.90 -18.96
C GLY A 822 -36.91 5.97 -20.49
N ASP A 823 -35.80 6.14 -21.22
CA ASP A 823 -35.76 6.32 -22.68
C ASP A 823 -35.29 5.04 -23.39
N ASP A 824 -36.24 4.14 -23.65
CA ASP A 824 -36.00 2.85 -24.35
C ASP A 824 -35.42 3.04 -25.76
N ALA A 825 -35.73 4.14 -26.43
CA ALA A 825 -35.19 4.43 -27.74
C ALA A 825 -33.69 4.79 -27.68
N ALA A 826 -33.32 5.59 -26.71
CA ALA A 826 -31.92 5.94 -26.46
C ALA A 826 -31.09 4.70 -26.04
N LEU A 827 -31.70 3.80 -25.28
CA LEU A 827 -31.04 2.54 -24.91
C LEU A 827 -30.84 1.62 -26.13
N ALA A 828 -31.85 1.52 -27.03
CA ALA A 828 -31.71 0.78 -28.27
C ALA A 828 -30.63 1.37 -29.19
N ASP A 829 -30.56 2.69 -29.31
CA ASP A 829 -29.50 3.39 -30.05
C ASP A 829 -28.11 3.11 -29.49
N MET A 830 -27.95 3.12 -28.17
CA MET A 830 -26.69 2.80 -27.48
C MET A 830 -26.25 1.36 -27.75
N LEU A 831 -27.19 0.40 -27.72
CA LEU A 831 -26.90 -1.00 -28.04
C LEU A 831 -26.45 -1.18 -29.50
N ALA A 832 -27.12 -0.50 -30.46
CA ALA A 832 -26.71 -0.49 -31.87
C ALA A 832 -25.32 0.11 -32.07
N GLU A 833 -25.00 1.21 -31.37
CA GLU A 833 -23.67 1.84 -31.38
C GLU A 833 -22.61 0.88 -30.83
N THR A 834 -22.89 0.17 -29.75
CA THR A 834 -21.99 -0.81 -29.13
C THR A 834 -21.66 -1.96 -30.07
N GLU A 835 -22.65 -2.44 -30.84
CA GLU A 835 -22.47 -3.48 -31.87
C GLU A 835 -21.58 -2.99 -33.02
N SER A 836 -21.77 -1.73 -33.47
CA SER A 836 -21.03 -1.14 -34.59
C SER A 836 -19.55 -0.95 -34.35
N ARG A 837 -19.12 -0.77 -33.07
CA ARG A 837 -17.73 -0.43 -32.69
C ARG A 837 -16.77 -1.62 -32.69
N GLY A 838 -17.18 -2.82 -32.95
CA GLY A 838 -16.28 -3.99 -32.99
C GLY A 838 -15.56 -4.28 -31.66
N LEU A 839 -16.15 -3.91 -30.55
CA LEU A 839 -15.58 -4.09 -29.22
C LEU A 839 -15.27 -5.55 -28.91
N SER A 840 -14.26 -5.79 -28.03
CA SER A 840 -13.94 -7.13 -27.56
C SER A 840 -15.15 -7.81 -26.90
N PRO A 841 -15.27 -9.15 -26.93
CA PRO A 841 -16.36 -9.86 -26.26
C PRO A 841 -16.48 -9.49 -24.78
N ALA A 842 -15.34 -9.26 -24.10
CA ALA A 842 -15.31 -8.86 -22.69
C ALA A 842 -15.85 -7.43 -22.49
N SER A 843 -15.49 -6.51 -23.37
CA SER A 843 -15.97 -5.13 -23.32
C SER A 843 -17.48 -5.04 -23.64
N ARG A 844 -17.93 -5.76 -24.65
CA ARG A 844 -19.37 -5.85 -24.97
C ARG A 844 -20.17 -6.43 -23.81
N ARG A 845 -19.67 -7.50 -23.20
CA ARG A 845 -20.34 -8.11 -22.04
C ARG A 845 -20.49 -7.12 -20.89
N ARG A 846 -19.49 -6.30 -20.60
CA ARG A 846 -19.58 -5.25 -19.58
C ARG A 846 -20.67 -4.22 -19.88
N VAL A 847 -20.82 -3.79 -21.15
CA VAL A 847 -21.89 -2.84 -21.55
C VAL A 847 -23.27 -3.45 -21.41
N TYR A 848 -23.44 -4.76 -21.70
CA TYR A 848 -24.74 -5.43 -21.56
C TYR A 848 -25.11 -5.87 -20.14
N GLU A 849 -24.14 -5.91 -19.21
CA GLU A 849 -24.36 -6.31 -17.82
C GLU A 849 -24.74 -5.11 -16.92
N GLN A 850 -24.59 -3.89 -17.39
CA GLN A 850 -25.12 -2.68 -16.76
C GLN A 850 -26.52 -2.35 -17.27
#